data_a2c1063eca18e1a180f1413a9573a238
#
_entry.id   a2c1063eca18e1a180f1413a9573a238
#
_cell.length_a   1.000
_cell.length_b   1.000
_cell.length_c   1.000
_cell.angle_alpha   90.00
_cell.angle_beta   90.00
_cell.angle_gamma   90.00
#
_symmetry.space_group_name_H-M   'P 1'
#
loop_
_entity.id
_entity.type
_entity.pdbx_description
1 polymer ?
#
loop_
_entity_poly.entity_id
_entity_poly.type
_entity_poly.pdbx_seq_one_letter_code
_entity_poly.pdbx_strand_id
1 'polypeptide(L)'
;MIFDTMKKASAMIAMALFTLTPMAAQTPKLFKADKSQKVKFQGRQVDIINRTKVSKPMTGSALTPMKKVVKKAGQTITEFELINEDFSKLTAGSADAPDTDHLLCSMYGEPGTYIDNALTNQPGWWGDNAFAAGGQIALFQRSEAVGGCINTPLGDYSGDITVTFRCKPIGDYKSTLVFCNILKDIENPYWADCDNPYTQMVLYPDNGWVKVTMTARNLSADNDGFVQINCYGGMLIDDVQITSQPNFIANPKVLVPTAFKDTEFTANWQPVRLAYNYYLNLYKKVYTADAGLDLNIDFEDGTLPEGWATTAEGGASFAETDGADGTKGLKMMPGEEVTTIDVNAPYNTAGFYFKLVVPEGMSDEEMDNLKANAKLSLRAKQDGVWKDLGNFNANAFLEGRVVDMGEATYGMFSGIYSCMEMTLTDVPEGVYGVLDNFYVTTDRPYTMEAVYAAGKGRKGSYYDRTEETSYTFTDLDPLGEYFYNVRAHYQSLYSDENTIYEAFGVAAPELLPATDIDQRGGYTANWGEAPKATRYQITNYGVTTIESDGTYKLLDEGFDKIDATVTDAIDPLSGKALGNSAASSLSQYTNMPGWEGYSNMLAQGYMGCEQMGYSAPYIKTPQLYLANGKQLVLTLRAVGYAGSVLTVSDGVKRYEVDFEPDETGNTGYVEGTFIMDVNADMESLIFYDSYGYPFALDYVSVEQELKAGNKVFTMLDTQQTTSDINSYRFSGLDQYDFLKFAYTVQSFLDRDNNIAKSDMTDFMIVDLVNGTSASGVSATGLANTFNGESNVVARYSTSGTMLKAPVKGLNIVKYADGSVKKVMVK
;
A
#
# COMPACT_ATOMS: atom_id res chain seq x y z
N MET A 1 24.66 2.45 -32.04
CA MET A 1 25.81 2.81 -31.17
C MET A 1 25.53 4.04 -30.30
N ILE A 2 24.81 5.07 -30.76
CA ILE A 2 24.43 6.25 -29.95
C ILE A 2 23.25 5.90 -28.99
N PHE A 3 22.31 5.07 -29.41
CA PHE A 3 21.17 4.61 -28.59
C PHE A 3 21.55 3.72 -27.39
N ASP A 4 22.59 2.90 -27.53
CA ASP A 4 23.08 2.07 -26.42
C ASP A 4 23.85 2.87 -25.36
N THR A 5 24.46 3.99 -25.78
CA THR A 5 25.18 4.88 -24.86
C THR A 5 24.21 5.73 -24.04
N MET A 6 23.06 6.10 -24.59
CA MET A 6 22.02 6.86 -23.86
C MET A 6 21.22 5.98 -22.86
N LYS A 7 20.94 4.73 -23.20
CA LYS A 7 20.37 3.76 -22.23
C LYS A 7 21.31 3.51 -21.05
N LYS A 8 22.62 3.48 -21.30
CA LYS A 8 23.62 3.34 -20.23
C LYS A 8 23.81 4.62 -19.42
N ALA A 9 23.60 5.78 -20.02
CA ALA A 9 23.64 7.07 -19.28
C ALA A 9 22.42 7.25 -18.37
N SER A 10 21.21 6.89 -18.81
CA SER A 10 20.01 6.91 -17.95
C SER A 10 20.08 5.89 -16.82
N ALA A 11 20.62 4.69 -17.06
CA ALA A 11 20.87 3.70 -16.02
C ALA A 11 22.02 4.12 -15.06
N MET A 12 22.99 4.91 -15.53
CA MET A 12 24.06 5.43 -14.67
C MET A 12 23.62 6.63 -13.82
N ILE A 13 22.63 7.40 -14.23
CA ILE A 13 22.06 8.47 -13.40
C ILE A 13 21.22 7.87 -12.26
N ALA A 14 20.51 6.77 -12.48
CA ALA A 14 19.86 6.00 -11.43
C ALA A 14 20.86 5.23 -10.52
N MET A 15 22.04 4.84 -11.04
CA MET A 15 23.07 4.16 -10.24
C MET A 15 24.10 5.11 -9.59
N ALA A 16 24.23 6.36 -10.04
CA ALA A 16 25.14 7.33 -9.40
C ALA A 16 24.62 7.87 -8.07
N LEU A 17 23.38 7.60 -7.70
CA LEU A 17 22.81 7.89 -6.38
C LEU A 17 23.12 6.81 -5.31
N PHE A 18 23.81 5.70 -5.66
CA PHE A 18 24.04 4.57 -4.73
C PHE A 18 25.47 3.98 -4.73
N THR A 19 26.50 4.76 -5.07
CA THR A 19 27.87 4.36 -4.72
C THR A 19 28.42 5.24 -3.60
N LEU A 20 27.77 5.22 -2.45
CA LEU A 20 28.48 5.42 -1.21
C LEU A 20 29.29 4.15 -0.96
N THR A 21 30.62 4.25 -1.12
CA THR A 21 31.55 3.24 -0.61
C THR A 21 31.18 2.89 0.82
N PRO A 22 31.14 1.61 1.21
CA PRO A 22 30.97 1.26 2.60
C PRO A 22 32.15 1.85 3.37
N MET A 23 31.92 2.91 4.12
CA MET A 23 32.82 3.28 5.20
C MET A 23 32.81 2.11 6.17
N ALA A 24 33.97 1.50 6.35
CA ALA A 24 34.15 0.44 7.32
C ALA A 24 33.58 0.94 8.67
N ALA A 25 32.62 0.19 9.19
CA ALA A 25 32.02 0.46 10.48
C ALA A 25 33.13 0.52 11.54
N GLN A 26 33.46 1.72 11.97
CA GLN A 26 34.24 1.88 13.18
C GLN A 26 33.24 1.68 14.33
N THR A 27 33.54 0.73 15.20
CA THR A 27 32.78 0.44 16.41
C THR A 27 32.62 1.74 17.21
N PRO A 28 31.39 2.24 17.43
CA PRO A 28 31.18 3.46 18.18
C PRO A 28 31.68 3.29 19.62
N LYS A 29 32.39 4.28 20.15
CA LYS A 29 32.78 4.29 21.56
C LYS A 29 31.53 4.65 22.38
N LEU A 30 31.30 3.88 23.43
CA LEU A 30 30.26 4.06 24.44
C LEU A 30 30.04 5.51 24.80
N PHE A 31 28.83 6.01 24.55
CA PHE A 31 28.37 7.33 25.03
C PHE A 31 27.31 7.12 26.11
N LYS A 32 27.54 7.66 27.29
CA LYS A 32 26.52 7.83 28.34
C LYS A 32 25.81 9.14 28.05
N ALA A 33 24.55 9.08 27.61
CA ALA A 33 23.71 10.26 27.49
C ALA A 33 23.66 11.00 28.84
N ASP A 34 24.17 12.24 28.89
CA ASP A 34 23.99 13.09 30.04
C ASP A 34 22.58 13.67 30.01
N LYS A 35 21.67 13.07 30.80
CA LYS A 35 20.26 13.47 30.93
C LYS A 35 20.07 14.93 31.42
N SER A 36 21.16 15.70 31.64
CA SER A 36 21.12 17.03 32.21
C SER A 36 21.10 18.22 31.24
N GLN A 37 21.37 17.98 29.94
CA GLN A 37 21.33 19.07 28.95
C GLN A 37 19.97 19.07 28.20
N LYS A 38 19.12 20.01 28.59
CA LYS A 38 17.83 20.26 27.91
C LYS A 38 18.03 21.26 26.78
N VAL A 39 18.17 20.78 25.56
CA VAL A 39 18.03 21.60 24.35
C VAL A 39 16.57 21.59 23.93
N LYS A 40 15.90 22.74 23.91
CA LYS A 40 14.55 22.88 23.36
C LYS A 40 14.67 22.95 21.86
N PHE A 41 14.20 21.96 21.19
CA PHE A 41 14.12 21.87 19.74
C PHE A 41 12.67 21.91 19.27
N GLN A 42 12.36 22.61 18.17
CA GLN A 42 11.07 22.55 17.49
C GLN A 42 11.28 21.83 16.16
N GLY A 43 10.69 20.65 16.02
CA GLY A 43 10.69 19.92 14.75
C GLY A 43 9.94 20.71 13.67
N ARG A 44 10.41 20.61 12.44
CA ARG A 44 9.73 21.17 11.28
C ARG A 44 8.62 20.24 10.82
N GLN A 45 7.43 20.79 10.57
CA GLN A 45 6.36 20.07 9.91
C GLN A 45 6.68 20.00 8.41
N VAL A 46 6.68 18.80 7.84
CA VAL A 46 6.72 18.58 6.40
C VAL A 46 5.47 17.84 5.99
N ASP A 47 4.81 18.30 4.97
CA ASP A 47 3.65 17.59 4.47
C ASP A 47 4.12 16.26 3.87
N ILE A 48 3.53 15.16 4.32
CA ILE A 48 3.68 13.88 3.62
C ILE A 48 2.96 14.04 2.30
N ILE A 49 3.74 14.21 1.27
CA ILE A 49 3.30 13.77 -0.02
C ILE A 49 3.45 12.27 0.05
N ASN A 50 2.35 11.65 0.44
CA ASN A 50 2.28 10.23 0.56
C ASN A 50 2.41 9.70 -0.86
N ARG A 51 3.59 9.26 -1.24
CA ARG A 51 3.90 8.69 -2.55
C ARG A 51 3.03 7.45 -2.82
N THR A 52 2.46 6.86 -1.76
CA THR A 52 1.48 5.77 -1.80
C THR A 52 0.05 6.17 -1.49
N LYS A 53 -0.20 7.42 -1.07
CA LYS A 53 -1.53 8.00 -0.83
C LYS A 53 -1.60 9.39 -1.41
N VAL A 54 -1.56 9.52 -2.72
CA VAL A 54 -2.27 10.58 -3.43
C VAL A 54 -3.78 10.26 -3.32
N SER A 55 -4.28 10.05 -2.12
CA SER A 55 -5.63 9.56 -1.87
C SER A 55 -6.51 10.54 -1.13
N LYS A 56 -6.07 11.77 -0.96
CA LYS A 56 -6.97 12.90 -1.03
C LYS A 56 -6.50 13.70 -2.22
N PRO A 57 -7.34 13.89 -3.26
CA PRO A 57 -7.14 15.03 -4.09
C PRO A 57 -7.00 16.17 -3.08
N MET A 58 -5.92 16.94 -3.16
CA MET A 58 -5.93 18.24 -2.51
C MET A 58 -7.31 18.79 -2.86
N THR A 59 -8.14 19.06 -1.83
CA THR A 59 -9.47 19.63 -2.00
C THR A 59 -9.31 21.06 -2.51
N GLY A 60 -9.09 21.16 -3.74
CA GLY A 60 -8.84 22.30 -4.56
C GLY A 60 -8.39 21.73 -5.86
N SER A 61 -9.32 21.16 -6.62
CA SER A 61 -9.22 20.88 -8.05
C SER A 61 -7.80 20.97 -8.63
N ALA A 62 -6.91 20.05 -8.24
CA ALA A 62 -5.82 19.71 -9.14
C ALA A 62 -6.50 19.26 -10.43
N LEU A 63 -6.38 20.10 -11.47
CA LEU A 63 -6.82 19.78 -12.82
C LEU A 63 -8.32 19.50 -13.00
N THR A 64 -9.23 20.42 -12.58
CA THR A 64 -10.55 20.45 -13.22
C THR A 64 -10.35 21.03 -14.62
N PRO A 65 -10.39 20.23 -15.69
CA PRO A 65 -10.12 20.73 -17.03
C PRO A 65 -11.22 21.70 -17.43
N MET A 66 -10.86 22.92 -17.76
CA MET A 66 -11.79 23.82 -18.43
C MET A 66 -12.08 23.23 -19.82
N LYS A 67 -13.35 22.89 -20.06
CA LYS A 67 -13.77 22.32 -21.34
C LYS A 67 -13.63 23.38 -22.44
N LYS A 68 -12.64 23.21 -23.33
CA LYS A 68 -12.50 24.01 -24.52
C LYS A 68 -13.05 23.25 -25.73
N VAL A 69 -14.08 23.73 -26.36
CA VAL A 69 -14.60 23.15 -27.60
C VAL A 69 -13.88 23.81 -28.80
N VAL A 70 -13.02 23.02 -29.43
CA VAL A 70 -12.32 23.46 -30.65
C VAL A 70 -13.05 22.88 -31.87
N LYS A 71 -13.48 23.76 -32.80
CA LYS A 71 -14.03 23.33 -34.09
C LYS A 71 -12.90 23.22 -35.10
N LYS A 72 -12.62 22.01 -35.54
CA LYS A 72 -11.61 21.73 -36.55
C LYS A 72 -12.32 21.05 -37.75
N ALA A 73 -12.26 21.70 -38.92
CA ALA A 73 -12.74 21.13 -40.19
C ALA A 73 -14.12 20.43 -40.16
N GLY A 74 -15.11 21.04 -39.48
CA GLY A 74 -16.49 20.51 -39.45
C GLY A 74 -16.77 19.47 -38.34
N GLN A 75 -15.76 19.00 -37.59
CA GLN A 75 -15.92 18.17 -36.40
C GLN A 75 -15.74 19.00 -35.13
N THR A 76 -16.57 18.74 -34.13
CA THR A 76 -16.39 19.28 -32.78
C THR A 76 -15.43 18.35 -32.05
N ILE A 77 -14.21 18.78 -31.80
CA ILE A 77 -13.22 18.07 -31.01
C ILE A 77 -13.27 18.68 -29.60
N THR A 78 -13.47 17.85 -28.59
CA THR A 78 -13.40 18.26 -27.20
C THR A 78 -11.94 18.16 -26.75
N GLU A 79 -11.31 19.30 -26.55
CA GLU A 79 -9.97 19.44 -26.01
C GLU A 79 -10.08 19.99 -24.58
N PHE A 80 -9.34 19.41 -23.65
CA PHE A 80 -9.30 19.85 -22.27
C PHE A 80 -7.98 20.56 -22.00
N GLU A 81 -8.06 21.75 -21.43
CA GLU A 81 -6.91 22.45 -20.89
C GLU A 81 -6.58 21.85 -19.52
N LEU A 82 -5.42 21.24 -19.39
CA LEU A 82 -4.94 20.59 -18.17
C LEU A 82 -4.10 21.54 -17.35
N ILE A 83 -3.20 22.26 -18.01
CA ILE A 83 -2.29 23.24 -17.43
C ILE A 83 -2.39 24.51 -18.27
N ASN A 84 -2.45 25.64 -17.57
CA ASN A 84 -2.32 26.97 -18.15
C ASN A 84 -1.62 27.88 -17.12
N GLU A 85 -0.31 27.90 -17.18
CA GLU A 85 0.55 28.58 -16.21
C GLU A 85 1.42 29.62 -16.88
N ASP A 86 1.24 30.88 -16.51
CA ASP A 86 1.99 32.04 -17.02
C ASP A 86 3.01 32.55 -16.00
N PHE A 87 3.14 31.92 -14.86
CA PHE A 87 4.03 32.28 -13.76
C PHE A 87 3.96 33.77 -13.32
N SER A 88 2.92 34.49 -13.71
CA SER A 88 2.77 35.94 -13.44
C SER A 88 2.80 36.30 -11.95
N LYS A 89 2.57 35.35 -11.08
CA LYS A 89 2.64 35.52 -9.62
C LYS A 89 4.06 35.49 -9.06
N LEU A 90 5.05 35.05 -9.83
CA LEU A 90 6.47 35.07 -9.46
C LEU A 90 7.07 36.44 -9.71
N THR A 91 6.79 37.40 -8.86
CA THR A 91 7.15 38.80 -9.05
C THR A 91 8.59 39.17 -8.67
N ALA A 92 9.33 38.27 -7.99
CA ALA A 92 10.73 38.51 -7.63
C ALA A 92 11.66 38.37 -8.83
N GLY A 93 12.80 39.09 -8.81
CA GLY A 93 13.76 39.08 -9.90
C GLY A 93 13.25 39.77 -11.19
N SER A 94 13.92 39.48 -12.29
CA SER A 94 13.54 39.88 -13.65
C SER A 94 14.15 38.90 -14.68
N ALA A 95 13.72 38.98 -15.93
CA ALA A 95 14.27 38.16 -17.01
C ALA A 95 15.78 38.31 -17.22
N ASP A 96 16.34 39.50 -16.96
CA ASP A 96 17.77 39.79 -17.09
C ASP A 96 18.56 39.55 -15.77
N ALA A 97 17.87 39.49 -14.64
CA ALA A 97 18.44 39.26 -13.30
C ALA A 97 17.47 38.41 -12.45
N PRO A 98 17.42 37.08 -12.67
CA PRO A 98 16.63 36.18 -11.84
C PRO A 98 17.01 36.27 -10.37
N ASP A 99 16.07 36.04 -9.47
CA ASP A 99 16.30 36.05 -8.02
C ASP A 99 17.01 34.74 -7.59
N THR A 100 18.30 34.64 -7.88
CA THR A 100 19.11 33.46 -7.59
C THR A 100 19.44 33.29 -6.12
N ASP A 101 19.13 34.26 -5.26
CA ASP A 101 19.31 34.18 -3.82
C ASP A 101 18.19 33.38 -3.13
N HIS A 102 17.05 33.20 -3.81
CA HIS A 102 15.90 32.49 -3.30
C HIS A 102 15.46 31.38 -4.27
N LEU A 103 15.84 30.14 -3.91
CA LEU A 103 15.47 28.94 -4.65
C LEU A 103 13.96 28.66 -4.50
N LEU A 104 13.22 28.54 -5.62
CA LEU A 104 11.78 28.26 -5.60
C LEU A 104 11.47 26.80 -5.22
N CYS A 105 12.28 25.87 -5.69
CA CYS A 105 12.15 24.44 -5.40
C CYS A 105 13.47 23.73 -5.60
N SER A 106 13.66 22.65 -4.85
CA SER A 106 14.85 21.79 -4.93
C SER A 106 14.45 20.35 -4.69
N MET A 107 15.06 19.42 -5.43
CA MET A 107 14.98 17.99 -5.15
C MET A 107 15.97 17.58 -4.05
N TYR A 108 16.87 18.47 -3.66
CA TYR A 108 17.94 18.23 -2.69
C TYR A 108 17.99 19.38 -1.66
N GLY A 109 17.40 19.18 -0.48
CA GLY A 109 17.47 20.13 0.63
C GLY A 109 16.37 21.21 0.67
N GLU A 110 16.60 22.29 1.42
CA GLU A 110 15.67 23.41 1.58
C GLU A 110 15.64 24.33 0.33
N PRO A 111 14.47 24.98 0.05
CA PRO A 111 13.23 25.04 0.80
C PRO A 111 12.27 23.86 0.58
N GLY A 112 12.65 22.80 -0.09
CA GLY A 112 11.83 21.64 -0.41
C GLY A 112 11.56 21.50 -1.90
N THR A 113 10.85 20.43 -2.28
CA THR A 113 10.65 20.04 -3.67
C THR A 113 9.55 20.80 -4.40
N TYR A 114 8.68 21.55 -3.70
CA TYR A 114 7.50 22.17 -4.27
C TYR A 114 7.59 23.70 -4.24
N ILE A 115 7.09 24.31 -5.33
CA ILE A 115 6.85 25.76 -5.37
C ILE A 115 5.63 26.06 -4.48
N ASP A 116 5.70 27.13 -3.71
CA ASP A 116 4.53 27.61 -2.93
C ASP A 116 3.32 27.75 -3.84
N ASN A 117 2.23 27.06 -3.49
CA ASN A 117 0.98 27.05 -4.26
C ASN A 117 0.36 28.43 -4.47
N ALA A 118 0.71 29.43 -3.63
CA ALA A 118 0.26 30.80 -3.82
C ALA A 118 0.95 31.50 -5.00
N LEU A 119 2.09 31.00 -5.44
CA LEU A 119 2.93 31.58 -6.50
C LEU A 119 2.66 31.02 -7.89
N THR A 120 1.75 30.06 -8.03
CA THR A 120 1.37 29.45 -9.30
C THR A 120 -0.13 29.52 -9.52
N ASN A 121 -0.60 29.43 -10.76
CA ASN A 121 -2.02 29.40 -11.08
C ASN A 121 -2.65 28.05 -10.69
N GLN A 122 -1.85 26.99 -10.76
CA GLN A 122 -2.23 25.65 -10.30
C GLN A 122 -1.24 25.18 -9.23
N PRO A 123 -1.72 24.61 -8.11
CA PRO A 123 -0.87 24.08 -7.06
C PRO A 123 -0.15 22.80 -7.48
N GLY A 124 0.99 22.51 -6.84
CA GLY A 124 1.68 21.24 -7.00
C GLY A 124 2.84 21.22 -8.00
N TRP A 125 3.32 22.38 -8.45
CA TRP A 125 4.55 22.50 -9.22
C TRP A 125 5.76 22.20 -8.35
N TRP A 126 6.72 21.48 -8.91
CA TRP A 126 7.93 21.07 -8.22
C TRP A 126 9.11 20.96 -9.19
N GLY A 127 10.32 20.82 -8.68
CA GLY A 127 11.48 20.73 -9.55
C GLY A 127 12.80 20.91 -8.83
N ASP A 128 13.82 21.29 -9.56
CA ASP A 128 15.17 21.50 -9.05
C ASP A 128 15.84 22.70 -9.72
N ASN A 129 16.53 23.49 -8.89
CA ASN A 129 17.34 24.63 -9.31
C ASN A 129 16.55 25.65 -10.17
N ALA A 130 15.35 25.97 -9.70
CA ALA A 130 14.41 26.91 -10.30
C ALA A 130 14.31 28.20 -9.47
N PHE A 131 14.23 29.34 -10.14
CA PHE A 131 14.26 30.68 -9.54
C PHE A 131 13.21 31.58 -10.15
N ALA A 132 12.69 32.55 -9.40
CA ALA A 132 11.78 33.55 -9.90
C ALA A 132 12.50 34.55 -10.81
N ALA A 133 11.87 34.95 -11.90
CA ALA A 133 12.43 35.85 -12.91
C ALA A 133 11.44 36.91 -13.39
N GLY A 134 10.67 37.53 -12.47
CA GLY A 134 9.74 38.60 -12.79
C GLY A 134 8.59 38.17 -13.71
N GLY A 135 7.77 37.22 -13.24
CA GLY A 135 6.68 36.63 -14.02
C GLY A 135 7.08 35.43 -14.87
N GLN A 136 8.25 34.89 -14.66
CA GLN A 136 8.82 33.74 -15.37
C GLN A 136 9.61 32.87 -14.42
N ILE A 137 9.94 31.64 -14.82
CA ILE A 137 10.91 30.78 -14.11
C ILE A 137 12.25 30.80 -14.83
N ALA A 138 13.33 31.02 -14.08
CA ALA A 138 14.68 30.75 -14.53
C ALA A 138 15.13 29.38 -14.06
N LEU A 139 15.61 28.54 -14.98
CA LEU A 139 16.22 27.25 -14.69
C LEU A 139 17.71 27.31 -15.02
N PHE A 140 18.53 26.80 -14.13
CA PHE A 140 19.95 26.65 -14.37
C PHE A 140 20.39 25.19 -14.10
N GLN A 141 21.33 24.71 -14.90
CA GLN A 141 21.99 23.43 -14.57
C GLN A 141 22.69 23.55 -13.21
N ARG A 142 22.62 22.48 -12.42
CA ARG A 142 23.32 22.40 -11.13
C ARG A 142 24.81 22.03 -11.35
N SER A 143 25.10 21.22 -12.36
CA SER A 143 26.45 20.81 -12.80
C SER A 143 26.41 20.39 -14.27
N GLU A 144 27.57 20.06 -14.86
CA GLU A 144 27.61 19.54 -16.22
C GLU A 144 26.81 18.24 -16.41
N ALA A 145 26.58 17.47 -15.33
CA ALA A 145 25.85 16.20 -15.34
C ALA A 145 24.41 16.32 -14.83
N VAL A 146 24.05 17.42 -14.18
CA VAL A 146 22.73 17.60 -13.55
C VAL A 146 22.08 18.89 -14.05
N GLY A 147 21.01 18.74 -14.80
CA GLY A 147 20.21 19.88 -15.31
C GLY A 147 19.31 20.47 -14.21
N GLY A 148 18.86 21.72 -14.43
CA GLY A 148 17.73 22.27 -13.70
C GLY A 148 16.42 21.84 -14.31
N CYS A 149 15.36 21.69 -13.54
CA CYS A 149 14.07 21.26 -14.04
C CYS A 149 12.87 21.89 -13.32
N ILE A 150 11.76 21.94 -14.04
CA ILE A 150 10.43 22.19 -13.50
C ILE A 150 9.49 21.08 -13.93
N ASN A 151 8.69 20.58 -13.00
CA ASN A 151 7.73 19.52 -13.22
C ASN A 151 6.33 20.05 -12.94
N THR A 152 5.38 19.63 -13.76
CA THR A 152 3.97 19.95 -13.56
C THR A 152 3.40 19.21 -12.34
N PRO A 153 2.26 19.64 -11.81
CA PRO A 153 1.49 18.86 -10.86
C PRO A 153 1.29 17.42 -11.36
N LEU A 154 1.31 16.46 -10.43
CA LEU A 154 0.97 15.07 -10.75
C LEU A 154 -0.49 14.94 -11.17
N GLY A 155 -0.77 14.08 -12.12
CA GLY A 155 -2.13 13.83 -12.55
C GLY A 155 -2.25 12.87 -13.71
N ASP A 156 -3.48 12.65 -14.13
CA ASP A 156 -3.80 11.86 -15.32
C ASP A 156 -3.63 12.75 -16.58
N TYR A 157 -2.56 12.53 -17.32
CA TYR A 157 -2.26 13.13 -18.62
C TYR A 157 -2.63 12.21 -19.79
N SER A 158 -3.66 11.39 -19.64
CA SER A 158 -4.05 10.38 -20.64
C SER A 158 -4.59 10.99 -21.96
N GLY A 159 -4.52 10.19 -23.02
CA GLY A 159 -4.99 10.53 -24.36
C GLY A 159 -3.91 11.16 -25.23
N ASP A 160 -4.33 11.95 -26.20
CA ASP A 160 -3.40 12.73 -27.03
C ASP A 160 -3.08 14.06 -26.33
N ILE A 161 -1.84 14.24 -25.92
CA ILE A 161 -1.38 15.40 -25.14
C ILE A 161 -0.60 16.35 -26.05
N THR A 162 -0.91 17.64 -25.94
CA THR A 162 -0.09 18.70 -26.53
C THR A 162 0.45 19.59 -25.41
N VAL A 163 1.77 19.63 -25.29
CA VAL A 163 2.52 20.51 -24.39
C VAL A 163 3.07 21.67 -25.19
N THR A 164 2.82 22.90 -24.76
CA THR A 164 3.47 24.10 -25.32
C THR A 164 4.03 24.96 -24.20
N PHE A 165 5.18 25.55 -24.43
CA PHE A 165 5.78 26.57 -23.57
C PHE A 165 6.68 27.46 -24.34
N ARG A 166 7.03 28.61 -23.78
CA ARG A 166 8.06 29.49 -24.31
C ARG A 166 9.34 29.36 -23.48
N CYS A 167 10.48 29.39 -24.14
CA CYS A 167 11.77 29.41 -23.46
C CYS A 167 12.75 30.37 -24.19
N LYS A 168 13.71 30.88 -23.39
CA LYS A 168 14.77 31.76 -23.86
C LYS A 168 16.05 31.44 -23.12
N PRO A 169 17.24 31.30 -23.79
CA PRO A 169 18.48 31.08 -23.10
C PRO A 169 18.88 32.26 -22.23
N ILE A 170 19.50 31.97 -21.10
CA ILE A 170 20.09 32.97 -20.19
C ILE A 170 21.42 32.46 -19.61
N GLY A 171 22.24 33.37 -19.07
CA GLY A 171 23.55 33.09 -18.51
C GLY A 171 24.64 32.86 -19.58
N ASP A 172 25.87 32.63 -19.11
CA ASP A 172 27.09 32.55 -19.94
C ASP A 172 27.33 31.15 -20.49
N TYR A 173 26.31 30.50 -21.05
CA TYR A 173 26.41 29.16 -21.64
C TYR A 173 26.61 29.26 -23.17
N LYS A 174 27.48 28.43 -23.71
CA LYS A 174 27.68 28.34 -25.18
C LYS A 174 26.44 27.86 -25.93
N SER A 175 25.67 27.00 -25.24
CA SER A 175 24.36 26.50 -25.66
C SER A 175 23.61 25.93 -24.44
N THR A 176 22.30 25.91 -24.54
CA THR A 176 21.43 25.25 -23.53
C THR A 176 20.67 24.14 -24.22
N LEU A 177 20.84 22.92 -23.73
CA LEU A 177 20.06 21.76 -24.18
C LEU A 177 18.78 21.68 -23.35
N VAL A 178 17.64 21.72 -24.02
CA VAL A 178 16.32 21.70 -23.42
C VAL A 178 15.62 20.39 -23.72
N PHE A 179 15.04 19.76 -22.70
CA PHE A 179 14.18 18.58 -22.83
C PHE A 179 12.79 18.89 -22.33
N CYS A 180 11.80 18.28 -22.96
CA CYS A 180 10.44 18.15 -22.44
C CYS A 180 10.07 16.68 -22.47
N ASN A 181 9.77 16.11 -21.31
CA ASN A 181 9.49 14.70 -21.12
C ASN A 181 8.10 14.52 -20.51
N ILE A 182 7.40 13.46 -20.89
CA ILE A 182 6.22 12.97 -20.16
C ILE A 182 6.66 11.74 -19.39
N LEU A 183 6.57 11.82 -18.07
CA LEU A 183 7.08 10.84 -17.13
C LEU A 183 5.95 10.33 -16.25
N LYS A 184 6.17 9.18 -15.64
CA LYS A 184 5.37 8.59 -14.59
C LYS A 184 6.26 8.00 -13.51
N ASP A 185 5.68 7.72 -12.34
CA ASP A 185 6.38 7.26 -11.14
C ASP A 185 7.39 8.29 -10.61
N ILE A 186 6.96 9.11 -9.68
CA ILE A 186 7.80 10.18 -9.10
C ILE A 186 9.01 9.63 -8.34
N GLU A 187 8.94 8.39 -7.83
CA GLU A 187 10.02 7.78 -7.07
C GLU A 187 11.14 7.26 -7.97
N ASN A 188 10.74 6.65 -9.10
CA ASN A 188 11.65 6.15 -10.12
C ASN A 188 11.18 6.62 -11.50
N PRO A 189 11.35 7.91 -11.84
CA PRO A 189 10.76 8.47 -13.04
C PRO A 189 11.22 7.75 -14.31
N TYR A 190 10.26 7.29 -15.10
CA TYR A 190 10.50 6.71 -16.42
C TYR A 190 9.50 7.27 -17.42
N TRP A 191 9.83 7.17 -18.71
CA TRP A 191 8.94 7.68 -19.74
C TRP A 191 7.58 7.02 -19.70
N ALA A 192 6.55 7.85 -19.77
CA ALA A 192 5.19 7.35 -19.86
C ALA A 192 5.02 6.51 -21.14
N ASP A 193 4.14 5.52 -21.06
CA ASP A 193 3.86 4.60 -22.16
C ASP A 193 2.97 5.30 -23.21
N CYS A 194 3.63 5.85 -24.23
CA CYS A 194 2.97 6.58 -25.32
C CYS A 194 3.90 6.73 -26.54
N ASP A 195 3.30 7.20 -27.65
CA ASP A 195 4.08 7.61 -28.81
C ASP A 195 4.70 8.98 -28.57
N ASN A 196 6.01 9.10 -28.76
CA ASN A 196 6.80 10.33 -28.59
C ASN A 196 6.75 10.92 -27.16
N PRO A 197 7.25 10.19 -26.13
CA PRO A 197 7.20 10.65 -24.75
C PRO A 197 8.14 11.82 -24.44
N TYR A 198 8.98 12.24 -25.36
CA TYR A 198 9.91 13.34 -25.16
C TYR A 198 10.18 14.13 -26.43
N THR A 199 10.64 15.37 -26.25
CA THR A 199 11.27 16.19 -27.30
C THR A 199 12.52 16.88 -26.73
N GLN A 200 13.44 17.26 -27.61
CA GLN A 200 14.64 18.00 -27.24
C GLN A 200 14.99 19.06 -28.25
N MET A 201 15.63 20.13 -27.79
CA MET A 201 16.16 21.18 -28.65
C MET A 201 17.41 21.82 -28.06
N VAL A 202 18.17 22.52 -28.88
CA VAL A 202 19.33 23.32 -28.48
C VAL A 202 19.03 24.79 -28.68
N LEU A 203 19.22 25.57 -27.62
CA LEU A 203 19.16 27.05 -27.66
C LEU A 203 20.58 27.60 -27.67
N TYR A 204 20.80 28.63 -28.49
CA TYR A 204 22.06 29.39 -28.55
C TYR A 204 21.86 30.76 -27.93
N PRO A 205 22.92 31.43 -27.41
CA PRO A 205 22.80 32.70 -26.67
C PRO A 205 22.07 33.83 -27.41
N ASP A 206 22.10 33.81 -28.71
CA ASP A 206 21.45 34.78 -29.60
C ASP A 206 19.96 34.48 -29.92
N ASN A 207 19.48 33.29 -29.44
CA ASN A 207 18.06 33.00 -29.61
C ASN A 207 17.21 33.92 -28.72
N GLY A 208 16.17 34.51 -29.31
CA GLY A 208 15.10 35.12 -28.58
C GLY A 208 14.15 34.08 -27.97
N TRP A 209 12.95 34.50 -27.59
CA TRP A 209 11.91 33.59 -27.16
C TRP A 209 11.52 32.57 -28.23
N VAL A 210 11.63 31.30 -27.89
CA VAL A 210 11.26 30.18 -28.76
C VAL A 210 10.03 29.51 -28.17
N LYS A 211 9.02 29.25 -29.02
CA LYS A 211 7.89 28.40 -28.64
C LYS A 211 8.22 26.95 -28.91
N VAL A 212 8.17 26.14 -27.88
CA VAL A 212 8.27 24.68 -27.96
C VAL A 212 6.87 24.09 -28.05
N THR A 213 6.68 23.10 -28.91
CA THR A 213 5.45 22.31 -29.00
C THR A 213 5.82 20.84 -29.06
N MET A 214 5.26 20.05 -28.17
CA MET A 214 5.40 18.61 -28.14
C MET A 214 4.00 17.98 -28.22
N THR A 215 3.84 16.94 -29.01
CA THR A 215 2.61 16.14 -29.05
C THR A 215 2.95 14.68 -28.81
N ALA A 216 2.45 14.13 -27.72
CA ALA A 216 2.45 12.71 -27.43
C ALA A 216 1.07 12.12 -27.70
N ARG A 217 1.00 10.88 -28.20
CA ARG A 217 -0.25 10.21 -28.53
C ARG A 217 -0.37 8.91 -27.79
N ASN A 218 -1.62 8.48 -27.61
CA ASN A 218 -1.95 7.19 -26.97
C ASN A 218 -1.35 7.07 -25.56
N LEU A 219 -1.22 8.19 -24.85
CA LEU A 219 -0.70 8.18 -23.49
C LEU A 219 -1.64 7.36 -22.59
N SER A 220 -1.09 6.32 -21.96
CA SER A 220 -1.83 5.47 -21.04
C SER A 220 -2.33 6.29 -19.85
N ALA A 221 -3.46 5.86 -19.30
CA ALA A 221 -4.08 6.53 -18.18
C ALA A 221 -3.35 6.15 -16.89
N ASP A 222 -2.59 7.11 -16.35
CA ASP A 222 -1.92 7.00 -15.05
C ASP A 222 -2.20 8.27 -14.24
N ASN A 223 -2.57 8.11 -12.96
CA ASN A 223 -2.86 9.25 -12.09
C ASN A 223 -1.60 9.91 -11.49
N ASP A 224 -0.43 9.37 -11.77
CA ASP A 224 0.88 9.83 -11.29
C ASP A 224 1.79 10.34 -12.41
N GLY A 225 1.21 10.59 -13.59
CA GLY A 225 1.93 11.22 -14.70
C GLY A 225 2.30 12.67 -14.40
N PHE A 226 3.37 13.16 -15.03
CA PHE A 226 3.78 14.56 -15.02
C PHE A 226 4.60 14.92 -16.25
N VAL A 227 4.62 16.22 -16.57
CA VAL A 227 5.50 16.75 -17.61
C VAL A 227 6.71 17.41 -16.96
N GLN A 228 7.90 16.98 -17.32
CA GLN A 228 9.15 17.58 -16.91
C GLN A 228 9.74 18.42 -18.03
N ILE A 229 10.06 19.68 -17.72
CA ILE A 229 10.84 20.54 -18.59
C ILE A 229 12.18 20.77 -17.89
N ASN A 230 13.29 20.34 -18.52
CA ASN A 230 14.61 20.48 -17.95
C ASN A 230 15.61 21.08 -18.94
N CYS A 231 16.71 21.60 -18.42
CA CYS A 231 17.80 22.14 -19.24
C CYS A 231 19.20 21.83 -18.68
N TYR A 232 20.11 21.67 -19.59
CA TYR A 232 21.55 21.70 -19.33
C TYR A 232 22.11 23.02 -19.92
N GLY A 233 22.40 23.96 -19.04
CA GLY A 233 22.68 25.35 -19.32
C GLY A 233 21.81 26.26 -18.47
N GLY A 234 21.33 27.37 -19.04
CA GLY A 234 20.37 28.27 -18.38
C GLY A 234 19.26 28.70 -19.33
N MET A 235 18.04 28.70 -18.86
CA MET A 235 16.88 29.21 -19.65
C MET A 235 15.82 29.85 -18.78
N LEU A 236 15.08 30.78 -19.38
CA LEU A 236 13.78 31.26 -18.89
C LEU A 236 12.69 30.38 -19.48
N ILE A 237 11.65 30.10 -18.67
CA ILE A 237 10.41 29.43 -19.10
C ILE A 237 9.22 30.33 -18.79
N ASP A 238 8.25 30.29 -19.71
CA ASP A 238 7.00 31.05 -19.61
C ASP A 238 5.88 30.35 -20.40
N ASP A 239 4.62 30.74 -20.13
CA ASP A 239 3.42 30.32 -20.88
C ASP A 239 3.33 28.80 -21.07
N VAL A 240 3.42 28.01 -19.98
CA VAL A 240 3.24 26.54 -20.05
C VAL A 240 1.77 26.22 -20.21
N GLN A 241 1.41 25.62 -21.33
CA GLN A 241 0.06 25.15 -21.60
C GLN A 241 0.09 23.67 -21.98
N ILE A 242 -0.77 22.87 -21.34
CA ILE A 242 -0.96 21.46 -21.67
C ILE A 242 -2.43 21.22 -21.95
N THR A 243 -2.70 20.63 -23.12
CA THR A 243 -4.05 20.23 -23.51
C THR A 243 -4.11 18.74 -23.77
N SER A 244 -5.28 18.14 -23.58
CA SER A 244 -5.53 16.72 -23.81
C SER A 244 -6.78 16.51 -24.63
N GLN A 245 -6.72 15.56 -25.58
CA GLN A 245 -7.87 15.01 -26.30
C GLN A 245 -8.03 13.56 -25.84
N PRO A 246 -8.92 13.28 -24.88
CA PRO A 246 -9.08 11.93 -24.38
C PRO A 246 -9.73 11.05 -25.43
N ASN A 247 -9.08 9.95 -25.78
CA ASN A 247 -9.58 8.87 -26.63
C ASN A 247 -9.93 7.61 -25.83
N PHE A 248 -9.56 7.57 -24.53
CA PHE A 248 -9.92 6.56 -23.55
C PHE A 248 -10.05 7.24 -22.17
N ILE A 249 -10.54 6.49 -21.20
CA ILE A 249 -10.64 6.89 -19.81
C ILE A 249 -9.87 5.89 -18.92
N ALA A 250 -9.18 6.40 -17.91
CA ALA A 250 -8.37 5.62 -17.00
C ALA A 250 -9.21 4.59 -16.23
N ASN A 251 -8.58 3.47 -15.87
CA ASN A 251 -9.14 2.56 -14.88
C ASN A 251 -9.09 3.21 -13.50
N PRO A 252 -10.17 3.10 -12.70
CA PRO A 252 -10.11 3.51 -11.31
C PRO A 252 -9.05 2.70 -10.55
N LYS A 253 -8.19 3.38 -9.80
CA LYS A 253 -7.30 2.72 -8.86
C LYS A 253 -8.12 2.34 -7.63
N VAL A 254 -8.45 1.06 -7.53
CA VAL A 254 -9.26 0.54 -6.42
C VAL A 254 -8.42 0.51 -5.15
N LEU A 255 -9.03 0.92 -4.05
CA LEU A 255 -8.46 0.94 -2.70
C LEU A 255 -9.00 -0.25 -1.91
N VAL A 256 -8.40 -0.51 -0.76
CA VAL A 256 -8.87 -1.56 0.15
C VAL A 256 -10.34 -1.31 0.53
N PRO A 257 -11.21 -2.31 0.43
CA PRO A 257 -12.58 -2.20 0.91
C PRO A 257 -12.64 -1.96 2.42
N THR A 258 -13.66 -1.26 2.86
CA THR A 258 -13.85 -0.85 4.27
C THR A 258 -15.27 -1.11 4.74
N ALA A 259 -15.56 -0.80 6.00
CA ALA A 259 -16.89 -0.85 6.61
C ALA A 259 -17.58 -2.22 6.41
N PHE A 260 -16.83 -3.30 6.62
CA PHE A 260 -17.38 -4.64 6.57
C PHE A 260 -18.38 -4.85 7.71
N LYS A 261 -19.59 -5.30 7.36
CA LYS A 261 -20.60 -5.84 8.26
C LYS A 261 -21.07 -7.19 7.74
N ASP A 262 -21.90 -7.88 8.47
CA ASP A 262 -22.35 -9.21 8.10
C ASP A 262 -22.89 -9.30 6.66
N THR A 263 -23.64 -8.29 6.22
CA THR A 263 -24.34 -8.28 4.94
C THR A 263 -23.93 -7.13 4.02
N GLU A 264 -22.85 -6.42 4.34
CA GLU A 264 -22.41 -5.28 3.53
C GLU A 264 -20.89 -5.04 3.61
N PHE A 265 -20.35 -4.39 2.58
CA PHE A 265 -19.02 -3.78 2.59
C PHE A 265 -18.99 -2.56 1.66
N THR A 266 -18.02 -1.67 1.88
CA THR A 266 -17.83 -0.48 1.04
C THR A 266 -16.58 -0.64 0.18
N ALA A 267 -16.77 -0.64 -1.14
CA ALA A 267 -15.70 -0.52 -2.11
C ALA A 267 -15.26 0.94 -2.24
N ASN A 268 -13.96 1.18 -2.37
CA ASN A 268 -13.38 2.51 -2.47
C ASN A 268 -12.41 2.57 -3.67
N TRP A 269 -12.29 3.74 -4.30
CA TRP A 269 -11.33 3.96 -5.39
C TRP A 269 -10.91 5.43 -5.46
N GLN A 270 -9.81 5.68 -6.16
CA GLN A 270 -9.38 7.05 -6.43
C GLN A 270 -10.22 7.66 -7.56
N PRO A 271 -10.50 8.97 -7.50
CA PRO A 271 -11.22 9.66 -8.56
C PRO A 271 -10.45 9.58 -9.88
N VAL A 272 -11.14 9.24 -10.95
CA VAL A 272 -10.59 9.26 -12.31
C VAL A 272 -10.94 10.60 -12.94
N ARG A 273 -9.91 11.29 -13.44
CA ARG A 273 -10.11 12.53 -14.20
C ARG A 273 -11.05 12.26 -15.38
N LEU A 274 -11.96 13.15 -15.65
CA LEU A 274 -13.01 13.07 -16.66
C LEU A 274 -14.20 12.17 -16.28
N ALA A 275 -14.06 11.19 -15.39
CA ALA A 275 -15.19 10.39 -14.98
C ALA A 275 -16.25 11.27 -14.30
N TYR A 276 -17.49 11.16 -14.74
CA TYR A 276 -18.62 11.79 -14.06
C TYR A 276 -19.54 10.77 -13.40
N ASN A 277 -19.31 9.50 -13.64
CA ASN A 277 -19.86 8.40 -12.84
C ASN A 277 -19.04 7.12 -13.00
N TYR A 278 -19.30 6.16 -12.11
CA TYR A 278 -18.68 4.85 -12.07
C TYR A 278 -19.78 3.79 -12.12
N TYR A 279 -19.53 2.74 -12.88
CA TYR A 279 -20.37 1.56 -12.93
C TYR A 279 -19.73 0.43 -12.16
N LEU A 280 -20.55 -0.30 -11.41
CA LEU A 280 -20.09 -1.37 -10.52
C LEU A 280 -20.72 -2.71 -10.93
N ASN A 281 -19.89 -3.74 -10.98
CA ASN A 281 -20.34 -5.12 -11.00
C ASN A 281 -19.96 -5.78 -9.69
N LEU A 282 -20.77 -6.70 -9.24
CA LEU A 282 -20.54 -7.54 -8.08
C LEU A 282 -20.68 -9.00 -8.50
N TYR A 283 -19.77 -9.83 -8.03
CA TYR A 283 -19.74 -11.25 -8.29
C TYR A 283 -19.66 -12.02 -6.99
N LYS A 284 -20.38 -13.12 -6.88
CA LYS A 284 -20.26 -14.07 -5.78
C LYS A 284 -19.47 -15.28 -6.28
N LYS A 285 -18.49 -15.70 -5.51
CA LYS A 285 -17.79 -16.97 -5.74
C LYS A 285 -18.70 -18.11 -5.30
N VAL A 286 -18.98 -19.03 -6.23
CA VAL A 286 -19.83 -20.21 -5.99
C VAL A 286 -19.01 -21.44 -6.27
N TYR A 287 -18.77 -22.24 -5.24
CA TYR A 287 -18.02 -23.46 -5.38
C TYR A 287 -18.84 -24.52 -6.12
N THR A 288 -18.22 -25.16 -7.10
CA THR A 288 -18.84 -26.18 -7.96
C THR A 288 -18.55 -27.62 -7.51
N ALA A 289 -17.65 -27.77 -6.53
CA ALA A 289 -17.34 -29.05 -5.88
C ALA A 289 -17.07 -28.83 -4.37
N ASP A 290 -17.07 -29.91 -3.59
CA ASP A 290 -16.89 -29.84 -2.14
C ASP A 290 -15.42 -29.68 -1.70
N ALA A 291 -14.48 -30.10 -2.55
CA ALA A 291 -13.04 -30.01 -2.31
C ALA A 291 -12.26 -29.70 -3.59
N GLY A 292 -11.03 -29.30 -3.44
CA GLY A 292 -10.03 -29.29 -4.52
C GLY A 292 -9.65 -30.72 -4.90
N LEU A 293 -8.96 -30.86 -6.01
CA LEU A 293 -8.43 -32.12 -6.47
C LEU A 293 -7.06 -32.34 -5.81
N ASP A 294 -6.81 -33.57 -5.40
CA ASP A 294 -5.51 -34.07 -4.94
C ASP A 294 -5.27 -35.41 -5.64
N LEU A 295 -4.53 -35.36 -6.76
CA LEU A 295 -4.23 -36.53 -7.57
C LEU A 295 -2.76 -36.91 -7.41
N ASN A 296 -2.54 -38.19 -7.26
CA ASN A 296 -1.22 -38.82 -7.33
C ASN A 296 -1.33 -40.08 -8.18
N ILE A 297 -0.59 -40.13 -9.30
CA ILE A 297 -0.64 -41.17 -10.33
C ILE A 297 0.73 -41.86 -10.37
N ASP A 298 0.76 -43.12 -10.01
CA ASP A 298 2.00 -43.92 -9.95
C ASP A 298 2.14 -44.95 -11.09
N PHE A 299 1.14 -45.06 -11.96
CA PHE A 299 1.09 -46.02 -13.10
C PHE A 299 1.38 -47.50 -12.77
N GLU A 300 1.37 -47.92 -11.52
CA GLU A 300 1.68 -49.28 -11.09
C GLU A 300 0.70 -50.33 -11.62
N ASP A 301 -0.54 -49.95 -11.83
CA ASP A 301 -1.58 -50.83 -12.38
C ASP A 301 -1.40 -51.11 -13.89
N GLY A 302 -0.50 -50.40 -14.58
CA GLY A 302 -0.22 -50.54 -16.00
C GLY A 302 -1.37 -50.08 -16.90
N THR A 303 -2.18 -49.15 -16.43
CA THR A 303 -3.29 -48.55 -17.19
C THR A 303 -3.10 -47.05 -17.31
N LEU A 304 -3.56 -46.47 -18.44
CA LEU A 304 -3.60 -45.03 -18.58
C LEU A 304 -4.78 -44.49 -17.73
N PRO A 305 -4.57 -43.52 -16.84
CA PRO A 305 -5.62 -43.02 -15.96
C PRO A 305 -6.81 -42.42 -16.74
N GLU A 306 -7.99 -42.47 -16.15
CA GLU A 306 -9.18 -41.87 -16.75
C GLU A 306 -8.96 -40.36 -17.04
N GLY A 307 -9.32 -39.91 -18.22
CA GLY A 307 -9.15 -38.53 -18.66
C GLY A 307 -7.76 -38.22 -19.22
N TRP A 308 -6.81 -39.15 -19.16
CA TRP A 308 -5.52 -39.04 -19.84
C TRP A 308 -5.62 -39.49 -21.29
N ALA A 309 -4.76 -38.95 -22.12
CA ALA A 309 -4.68 -39.33 -23.53
C ALA A 309 -3.22 -39.51 -23.99
N THR A 310 -3.02 -40.37 -24.97
CA THR A 310 -1.73 -40.50 -25.67
C THR A 310 -1.95 -40.64 -27.16
N THR A 311 -1.02 -40.15 -27.96
CA THR A 311 -1.00 -40.32 -29.40
C THR A 311 -0.23 -41.58 -29.83
N ALA A 312 0.21 -42.41 -28.90
CA ALA A 312 0.92 -43.66 -29.20
C ALA A 312 0.09 -44.62 -30.07
N GLU A 313 0.68 -45.11 -31.17
CA GLU A 313 0.06 -46.16 -31.99
C GLU A 313 -0.09 -47.47 -31.20
N GLY A 314 -1.32 -47.91 -30.98
CA GLY A 314 -1.62 -49.08 -30.15
C GLY A 314 -1.95 -48.82 -28.69
N GLY A 315 -1.97 -47.55 -28.27
CA GLY A 315 -2.30 -47.11 -26.92
C GLY A 315 -1.10 -47.03 -25.98
N ALA A 316 -1.37 -46.72 -24.70
CA ALA A 316 -0.33 -46.54 -23.68
C ALA A 316 0.49 -47.81 -23.47
N SER A 317 1.82 -47.67 -23.31
CA SER A 317 2.72 -48.73 -22.94
C SER A 317 3.51 -48.36 -21.67
N PHE A 318 4.01 -49.33 -20.94
CA PHE A 318 4.63 -49.13 -19.62
C PHE A 318 6.02 -49.77 -19.57
N ALA A 319 6.92 -49.10 -18.88
CA ALA A 319 8.23 -49.65 -18.52
C ALA A 319 8.13 -50.25 -17.10
N GLU A 320 8.53 -51.52 -16.95
CA GLU A 320 8.27 -52.31 -15.71
C GLU A 320 9.14 -51.87 -14.51
N THR A 321 10.32 -51.30 -14.76
CA THR A 321 11.32 -51.02 -13.72
C THR A 321 12.07 -49.71 -13.91
N ASP A 322 11.61 -48.83 -14.77
CA ASP A 322 12.27 -47.53 -15.08
C ASP A 322 11.56 -46.32 -14.51
N GLY A 323 10.48 -46.55 -13.76
CA GLY A 323 9.81 -45.51 -12.98
C GLY A 323 10.62 -45.04 -11.78
N ALA A 324 10.03 -44.23 -10.92
CA ALA A 324 10.63 -43.74 -9.70
C ALA A 324 10.98 -44.92 -8.77
N ASP A 325 12.17 -44.90 -8.18
CA ASP A 325 12.62 -45.97 -7.28
C ASP A 325 12.56 -47.39 -7.87
N GLY A 326 12.58 -47.51 -9.22
CA GLY A 326 12.55 -48.80 -9.92
C GLY A 326 11.14 -49.41 -10.05
N THR A 327 10.12 -48.61 -9.99
CA THR A 327 8.70 -48.93 -10.15
C THR A 327 8.27 -48.89 -11.63
N LYS A 328 6.99 -49.18 -11.90
CA LYS A 328 6.44 -49.11 -13.25
C LYS A 328 6.11 -47.63 -13.59
N GLY A 329 6.37 -47.26 -14.83
CA GLY A 329 6.01 -45.90 -15.32
C GLY A 329 5.50 -45.91 -16.75
N LEU A 330 4.80 -44.84 -17.12
CA LEU A 330 4.27 -44.66 -18.47
C LEU A 330 5.41 -44.40 -19.46
N LYS A 331 5.52 -45.25 -20.46
CA LYS A 331 6.53 -45.14 -21.51
C LYS A 331 6.08 -44.15 -22.59
N MET A 332 6.97 -43.21 -22.94
CA MET A 332 6.81 -42.20 -23.95
C MET A 332 7.81 -42.41 -25.09
N MET A 333 7.36 -42.78 -26.25
CA MET A 333 8.22 -42.87 -27.44
C MET A 333 8.43 -41.45 -28.05
N PRO A 334 9.52 -41.28 -28.83
CA PRO A 334 9.81 -39.97 -29.47
C PRO A 334 8.62 -39.52 -30.37
N GLY A 335 8.17 -38.29 -30.22
CA GLY A 335 7.09 -37.70 -30.97
C GLY A 335 5.67 -38.07 -30.49
N GLU A 336 5.54 -38.95 -29.50
CA GLU A 336 4.26 -39.21 -28.85
C GLU A 336 3.92 -38.09 -27.86
N GLU A 337 2.65 -37.69 -27.87
CA GLU A 337 2.11 -36.72 -26.94
C GLU A 337 1.36 -37.45 -25.83
N VAL A 338 1.65 -37.06 -24.57
CA VAL A 338 0.91 -37.51 -23.41
C VAL A 338 0.20 -36.28 -22.81
N THR A 339 -1.12 -36.35 -22.76
CA THR A 339 -1.97 -35.30 -22.20
C THR A 339 -2.56 -35.78 -20.88
N THR A 340 -2.40 -34.99 -19.80
CA THR A 340 -3.02 -35.28 -18.50
C THR A 340 -4.52 -34.98 -18.49
N ILE A 341 -5.20 -35.39 -17.43
CA ILE A 341 -6.63 -35.04 -17.23
C ILE A 341 -6.80 -33.51 -17.26
N ASP A 342 -7.89 -33.03 -17.87
CA ASP A 342 -8.34 -31.65 -17.79
C ASP A 342 -9.12 -31.47 -16.47
N VAL A 343 -8.49 -30.89 -15.45
CA VAL A 343 -9.08 -30.69 -14.12
C VAL A 343 -10.00 -29.48 -14.03
N ASN A 344 -10.04 -28.67 -15.08
CA ASN A 344 -10.86 -27.44 -15.17
C ASN A 344 -10.75 -26.54 -13.92
N ALA A 345 -9.56 -26.49 -13.29
CA ALA A 345 -9.22 -25.70 -12.12
C ALA A 345 -7.74 -25.32 -12.17
N PRO A 346 -7.32 -24.20 -11.55
CA PRO A 346 -5.90 -23.86 -11.48
C PRO A 346 -5.13 -24.89 -10.67
N TYR A 347 -3.92 -25.22 -11.13
CA TYR A 347 -2.99 -26.04 -10.35
C TYR A 347 -2.39 -25.21 -9.22
N ASN A 348 -2.40 -25.76 -8.00
CA ASN A 348 -1.63 -25.20 -6.88
C ASN A 348 -0.21 -25.74 -6.89
N THR A 349 -0.10 -27.05 -6.98
CA THR A 349 1.17 -27.75 -7.18
C THR A 349 0.99 -28.76 -8.29
N ALA A 350 2.03 -28.97 -9.07
CA ALA A 350 2.08 -30.05 -10.05
C ALA A 350 3.53 -30.50 -10.24
N GLY A 351 3.72 -31.75 -10.46
CA GLY A 351 5.03 -32.30 -10.75
C GLY A 351 4.94 -33.75 -11.20
N PHE A 352 6.08 -34.29 -11.59
CA PHE A 352 6.19 -35.65 -12.04
C PHE A 352 7.64 -36.12 -11.95
N TYR A 353 7.83 -37.43 -11.87
CA TYR A 353 9.13 -38.05 -12.12
C TYR A 353 9.29 -38.31 -13.62
N PHE A 354 10.47 -38.01 -14.16
CA PHE A 354 10.82 -38.35 -15.55
C PHE A 354 12.21 -38.96 -15.63
N LYS A 355 12.35 -40.03 -16.43
CA LYS A 355 13.61 -40.69 -16.73
C LYS A 355 13.74 -40.89 -18.21
N LEU A 356 14.95 -40.63 -18.75
CA LEU A 356 15.29 -40.96 -20.13
C LEU A 356 16.02 -42.30 -20.15
N VAL A 357 15.46 -43.28 -20.79
CA VAL A 357 16.00 -44.63 -20.90
C VAL A 357 16.71 -44.76 -22.22
N VAL A 358 17.98 -45.15 -22.14
CA VAL A 358 18.85 -45.34 -23.33
C VAL A 358 19.18 -46.83 -23.48
N PRO A 359 19.27 -47.34 -24.72
CA PRO A 359 19.61 -48.75 -24.98
C PRO A 359 21.03 -49.06 -24.62
N GLU A 360 21.29 -50.28 -24.12
CA GLU A 360 22.63 -50.76 -23.89
C GLU A 360 23.46 -50.82 -25.18
N GLY A 361 24.69 -50.30 -25.14
CA GLY A 361 25.61 -50.29 -26.28
C GLY A 361 25.47 -49.09 -27.23
N MET A 362 24.75 -48.03 -26.83
CA MET A 362 24.73 -46.78 -27.57
C MET A 362 26.15 -46.24 -27.78
N SER A 363 26.48 -45.79 -28.95
CA SER A 363 27.79 -45.22 -29.27
C SER A 363 27.99 -43.85 -28.57
N ASP A 364 29.25 -43.47 -28.37
CA ASP A 364 29.62 -42.16 -27.82
C ASP A 364 29.05 -41.01 -28.65
N GLU A 365 29.04 -41.13 -29.99
CA GLU A 365 28.49 -40.15 -30.91
C GLU A 365 26.99 -39.99 -30.78
N GLU A 366 26.26 -41.08 -30.63
CA GLU A 366 24.81 -41.05 -30.37
C GLU A 366 24.49 -40.48 -28.97
N MET A 367 25.30 -40.83 -27.97
CA MET A 367 25.16 -40.27 -26.63
C MET A 367 25.44 -38.76 -26.59
N ASP A 368 26.46 -38.29 -27.30
CA ASP A 368 26.74 -36.85 -27.40
C ASP A 368 25.66 -36.10 -28.15
N ASN A 369 25.11 -36.69 -29.22
CA ASN A 369 23.96 -36.15 -29.94
C ASN A 369 22.70 -36.07 -29.05
N LEU A 370 22.43 -37.14 -28.30
CA LEU A 370 21.33 -37.18 -27.32
C LEU A 370 21.49 -36.05 -26.30
N LYS A 371 22.65 -35.89 -25.68
CA LYS A 371 22.91 -34.84 -24.68
C LYS A 371 22.77 -33.45 -25.24
N ALA A 372 23.12 -33.24 -26.52
CA ALA A 372 23.05 -31.93 -27.15
C ALA A 372 21.63 -31.55 -27.59
N ASN A 373 20.83 -32.50 -28.07
CA ASN A 373 19.61 -32.20 -28.83
C ASN A 373 18.31 -32.68 -28.19
N ALA A 374 18.32 -33.75 -27.37
CA ALA A 374 17.13 -34.35 -26.80
C ALA A 374 16.31 -33.35 -25.92
N LYS A 375 14.99 -33.28 -26.13
CA LYS A 375 14.11 -32.34 -25.44
C LYS A 375 12.85 -33.03 -24.91
N LEU A 376 12.50 -32.66 -23.70
CA LEU A 376 11.15 -32.84 -23.17
C LEU A 376 10.39 -31.51 -23.29
N SER A 377 9.44 -31.46 -24.21
CA SER A 377 8.60 -30.28 -24.43
C SER A 377 7.37 -30.33 -23.56
N LEU A 378 7.04 -29.24 -22.92
CA LEU A 378 5.85 -29.09 -22.09
C LEU A 378 4.94 -27.99 -22.64
N ARG A 379 3.66 -28.29 -22.70
CA ARG A 379 2.58 -27.33 -22.99
C ARG A 379 1.54 -27.44 -21.89
N ALA A 380 0.85 -26.36 -21.60
CA ALA A 380 -0.29 -26.39 -20.68
C ALA A 380 -1.47 -25.62 -21.27
N LYS A 381 -2.67 -26.07 -20.95
CA LYS A 381 -3.90 -25.42 -21.38
C LYS A 381 -4.30 -24.35 -20.39
N GLN A 382 -4.25 -23.09 -20.81
CA GLN A 382 -4.65 -21.93 -20.01
C GLN A 382 -5.88 -21.29 -20.63
N ASP A 383 -6.96 -21.15 -19.86
CA ASP A 383 -8.25 -20.58 -20.32
C ASP A 383 -8.75 -21.24 -21.65
N GLY A 384 -8.56 -22.54 -21.76
CA GLY A 384 -8.95 -23.32 -22.94
C GLY A 384 -7.98 -23.23 -24.13
N VAL A 385 -6.87 -22.48 -24.02
CA VAL A 385 -5.87 -22.30 -25.08
C VAL A 385 -4.53 -22.95 -24.68
N TRP A 386 -3.95 -23.75 -25.58
CA TRP A 386 -2.63 -24.33 -25.37
C TRP A 386 -1.53 -23.26 -25.41
N LYS A 387 -0.65 -23.27 -24.44
CA LYS A 387 0.54 -22.42 -24.35
C LYS A 387 1.77 -23.26 -24.13
N ASP A 388 2.86 -22.89 -24.79
CA ASP A 388 4.14 -23.54 -24.61
C ASP A 388 4.77 -23.07 -23.29
N LEU A 389 5.16 -24.04 -22.44
CA LEU A 389 5.85 -23.79 -21.17
C LEU A 389 7.39 -23.88 -21.35
N GLY A 390 7.83 -24.35 -22.50
CA GLY A 390 9.24 -24.46 -22.84
C GLY A 390 9.72 -25.90 -23.03
N ASN A 391 11.01 -26.01 -23.35
CA ASN A 391 11.68 -27.28 -23.59
C ASN A 391 12.74 -27.51 -22.51
N PHE A 392 12.71 -28.65 -21.87
CA PHE A 392 13.76 -29.10 -20.99
C PHE A 392 14.76 -29.93 -21.77
N ASN A 393 16.05 -29.71 -21.53
CA ASN A 393 17.08 -30.60 -22.11
C ASN A 393 16.94 -31.99 -21.47
N ALA A 394 16.56 -32.98 -22.26
CA ALA A 394 16.27 -34.32 -21.76
C ALA A 394 17.49 -35.05 -21.15
N ASN A 395 18.70 -34.60 -21.42
CA ASN A 395 19.91 -35.13 -20.76
C ASN A 395 19.86 -35.00 -19.22
N ALA A 396 19.13 -34.03 -18.70
CA ALA A 396 18.95 -33.85 -17.25
C ALA A 396 18.21 -35.03 -16.59
N PHE A 397 17.59 -35.90 -17.39
CA PHE A 397 16.76 -36.99 -16.91
C PHE A 397 17.37 -38.40 -17.13
N LEU A 398 18.63 -38.49 -17.53
CA LEU A 398 19.33 -39.80 -17.73
C LEU A 398 19.32 -40.66 -16.47
N GLU A 399 19.48 -40.06 -15.29
CA GLU A 399 19.45 -40.73 -14.01
C GLU A 399 18.04 -40.76 -13.37
N GLY A 400 17.08 -40.17 -14.03
CA GLY A 400 15.73 -39.94 -13.51
C GLY A 400 15.68 -38.83 -12.44
N ARG A 401 14.66 -38.02 -12.44
CA ARG A 401 14.45 -36.99 -11.41
C ARG A 401 13.01 -36.51 -11.35
N VAL A 402 12.63 -35.97 -10.21
CA VAL A 402 11.38 -35.25 -10.04
C VAL A 402 11.48 -33.89 -10.68
N VAL A 403 10.48 -33.51 -11.42
CA VAL A 403 10.26 -32.17 -11.97
C VAL A 403 9.16 -31.55 -11.14
N ASP A 404 9.48 -30.58 -10.30
CA ASP A 404 8.51 -29.72 -9.65
C ASP A 404 8.20 -28.57 -10.61
N MET A 405 6.94 -28.41 -10.97
CA MET A 405 6.55 -27.43 -11.99
C MET A 405 6.63 -26.00 -11.44
N GLY A 406 6.50 -25.79 -10.13
CA GLY A 406 6.69 -24.50 -9.49
C GLY A 406 8.13 -24.01 -9.58
N GLU A 407 9.12 -24.90 -9.39
CA GLU A 407 10.55 -24.57 -9.52
C GLU A 407 11.03 -24.54 -10.99
N ALA A 408 10.55 -25.48 -11.80
CA ALA A 408 11.05 -25.67 -13.17
C ALA A 408 10.64 -24.53 -14.12
N THR A 409 9.59 -23.78 -13.81
CA THR A 409 9.03 -22.75 -14.69
C THR A 409 9.30 -21.32 -14.24
N TYR A 410 10.01 -21.10 -13.13
CA TYR A 410 10.40 -19.79 -12.60
C TYR A 410 9.26 -18.74 -12.64
N GLY A 411 8.06 -19.14 -12.20
CA GLY A 411 6.90 -18.26 -12.17
C GLY A 411 6.19 -18.08 -13.52
N MET A 412 6.48 -18.87 -14.54
CA MET A 412 5.68 -18.88 -15.77
C MET A 412 4.25 -19.42 -15.56
N PHE A 413 3.98 -20.07 -14.42
CA PHE A 413 2.64 -20.49 -14.00
C PHE A 413 1.88 -19.35 -13.31
N SER A 414 1.78 -18.20 -13.94
CA SER A 414 0.78 -17.21 -13.54
C SER A 414 -0.48 -17.41 -14.38
N GLY A 415 -1.44 -18.20 -13.92
CA GLY A 415 -2.70 -18.40 -14.63
C GLY A 415 -3.37 -19.74 -14.31
N ILE A 416 -4.58 -19.92 -14.85
CA ILE A 416 -5.39 -21.13 -14.70
C ILE A 416 -4.96 -22.15 -15.74
N TYR A 417 -4.09 -23.08 -15.36
CA TYR A 417 -3.71 -24.21 -16.19
C TYR A 417 -4.57 -25.42 -15.83
N SER A 418 -5.29 -25.98 -16.80
CA SER A 418 -6.24 -27.05 -16.53
C SER A 418 -5.75 -28.43 -16.91
N CYS A 419 -4.80 -28.55 -17.82
CA CYS A 419 -4.12 -29.81 -18.15
C CYS A 419 -2.73 -29.54 -18.76
N MET A 420 -1.88 -30.57 -18.80
CA MET A 420 -0.53 -30.53 -19.39
C MET A 420 -0.41 -31.54 -20.54
N GLU A 421 0.43 -31.20 -21.50
CA GLU A 421 0.85 -32.07 -22.60
C GLU A 421 2.38 -32.14 -22.61
N MET A 422 2.91 -33.35 -22.72
CA MET A 422 4.33 -33.66 -22.72
C MET A 422 4.70 -34.39 -24.00
N THR A 423 5.82 -34.01 -24.62
CA THR A 423 6.33 -34.63 -25.83
C THR A 423 7.84 -34.78 -25.77
N LEU A 424 8.37 -35.95 -26.06
CA LEU A 424 9.82 -36.22 -26.16
C LEU A 424 10.25 -36.11 -27.63
N THR A 425 11.24 -35.24 -27.92
CA THR A 425 11.74 -35.01 -29.29
C THR A 425 13.25 -35.01 -29.37
N ASP A 426 13.76 -35.13 -30.61
CA ASP A 426 15.19 -35.02 -30.93
C ASP A 426 16.08 -36.06 -30.20
N VAL A 427 15.58 -37.30 -30.06
CA VAL A 427 16.28 -38.42 -29.43
C VAL A 427 16.62 -39.50 -30.47
N PRO A 428 17.75 -40.23 -30.30
CA PRO A 428 18.14 -41.35 -31.13
C PRO A 428 17.11 -42.50 -31.12
N GLU A 429 17.19 -43.37 -32.13
CA GLU A 429 16.36 -44.58 -32.21
C GLU A 429 16.59 -45.50 -31.00
N GLY A 430 15.49 -46.02 -30.43
CA GLY A 430 15.53 -46.90 -29.24
C GLY A 430 15.52 -46.18 -27.90
N VAL A 431 15.69 -44.86 -27.87
CA VAL A 431 15.55 -44.06 -26.65
C VAL A 431 14.08 -43.73 -26.40
N TYR A 432 13.65 -43.80 -25.15
CA TYR A 432 12.30 -43.44 -24.74
C TYR A 432 12.30 -42.78 -23.37
N GLY A 433 11.23 -42.01 -23.11
CA GLY A 433 11.00 -41.43 -21.78
C GLY A 433 10.14 -42.33 -20.90
N VAL A 434 10.27 -42.21 -19.61
CA VAL A 434 9.37 -42.82 -18.60
C VAL A 434 8.88 -41.74 -17.67
N LEU A 435 7.55 -41.57 -17.65
CA LEU A 435 6.82 -40.67 -16.79
C LEU A 435 6.23 -41.48 -15.62
N ASP A 436 6.43 -40.99 -14.40
CA ASP A 436 5.91 -41.64 -13.21
C ASP A 436 5.61 -40.61 -12.10
N ASN A 437 4.95 -41.04 -11.04
CA ASN A 437 4.62 -40.23 -9.87
C ASN A 437 4.14 -38.82 -10.24
N PHE A 438 3.17 -38.75 -11.18
CA PHE A 438 2.53 -37.46 -11.52
C PHE A 438 1.62 -37.05 -10.37
N TYR A 439 1.82 -35.86 -9.87
CA TYR A 439 0.94 -35.29 -8.86
C TYR A 439 0.41 -33.92 -9.28
N VAL A 440 -0.81 -33.63 -8.90
CA VAL A 440 -1.41 -32.31 -9.05
C VAL A 440 -2.40 -32.05 -7.93
N THR A 441 -2.30 -30.86 -7.35
CA THR A 441 -3.31 -30.36 -6.44
C THR A 441 -3.96 -29.10 -7.02
N THR A 442 -5.24 -28.93 -6.81
CA THR A 442 -5.98 -27.75 -7.24
C THR A 442 -6.75 -27.16 -6.08
N ASP A 443 -7.03 -25.86 -6.16
CA ASP A 443 -8.03 -25.27 -5.31
C ASP A 443 -9.41 -25.87 -5.56
N ARG A 444 -10.30 -25.70 -4.61
CA ARG A 444 -11.70 -26.02 -4.77
C ARG A 444 -12.29 -25.25 -5.95
N PRO A 445 -12.81 -25.93 -6.99
CA PRO A 445 -13.29 -25.25 -8.20
C PRO A 445 -14.51 -24.39 -7.92
N TYR A 446 -14.55 -23.24 -8.57
CA TYR A 446 -15.63 -22.27 -8.40
C TYR A 446 -15.99 -21.55 -9.70
N THR A 447 -17.15 -20.94 -9.70
CA THR A 447 -17.59 -19.99 -10.72
C THR A 447 -17.84 -18.62 -10.09
N MET A 448 -17.71 -17.57 -10.91
CA MET A 448 -18.06 -16.21 -10.52
C MET A 448 -19.46 -15.88 -11.03
N GLU A 449 -20.44 -15.86 -10.14
CA GLU A 449 -21.81 -15.54 -10.48
C GLU A 449 -22.09 -14.06 -10.28
N ALA A 450 -22.62 -13.39 -11.33
CA ALA A 450 -23.00 -11.99 -11.23
C ALA A 450 -24.15 -11.80 -10.24
N VAL A 451 -23.97 -10.85 -9.32
CA VAL A 451 -24.99 -10.43 -8.34
C VAL A 451 -25.62 -9.13 -8.83
N TYR A 452 -26.92 -9.02 -8.69
CA TYR A 452 -27.67 -7.81 -9.07
C TYR A 452 -28.39 -7.24 -7.86
N ALA A 453 -28.36 -5.93 -7.69
CA ALA A 453 -29.13 -5.28 -6.65
C ALA A 453 -30.62 -5.55 -6.79
N ALA A 454 -31.33 -5.74 -5.68
CA ALA A 454 -32.77 -6.00 -5.69
C ALA A 454 -33.54 -4.87 -6.39
N GLY A 455 -34.30 -5.22 -7.43
CA GLY A 455 -35.05 -4.27 -8.25
C GLY A 455 -34.23 -3.43 -9.22
N LYS A 456 -32.92 -3.64 -9.30
CA LYS A 456 -32.00 -2.98 -10.20
C LYS A 456 -31.28 -4.01 -11.09
N GLY A 457 -31.03 -3.61 -12.33
CA GLY A 457 -30.27 -4.43 -13.27
C GLY A 457 -31.06 -5.58 -13.92
N ARG A 458 -30.57 -5.99 -15.09
CA ARG A 458 -30.96 -7.21 -15.80
C ARG A 458 -29.72 -8.04 -15.99
N LYS A 459 -29.81 -9.32 -16.24
CA LYS A 459 -28.67 -10.16 -16.61
C LYS A 459 -27.86 -9.47 -17.71
N GLY A 460 -26.56 -9.19 -17.45
CA GLY A 460 -25.69 -8.41 -18.33
C GLY A 460 -25.65 -6.91 -18.08
N SER A 461 -26.37 -6.40 -17.07
CA SER A 461 -26.28 -5.01 -16.59
C SER A 461 -25.31 -4.90 -15.42
N TYR A 462 -24.90 -3.69 -15.11
CA TYR A 462 -24.12 -3.39 -13.90
C TYR A 462 -24.97 -3.55 -12.64
N TYR A 463 -24.30 -3.84 -11.53
CA TYR A 463 -24.92 -3.87 -10.20
C TYR A 463 -25.56 -2.52 -9.87
N ASP A 464 -24.79 -1.44 -9.96
CA ASP A 464 -25.27 -0.07 -9.81
C ASP A 464 -24.29 0.94 -10.44
N ARG A 465 -24.57 2.22 -10.28
CA ARG A 465 -23.69 3.32 -10.66
C ARG A 465 -23.69 4.42 -9.58
N THR A 466 -22.58 5.13 -9.44
CA THR A 466 -22.42 6.27 -8.52
C THR A 466 -21.60 7.38 -9.15
N GLU A 467 -21.75 8.59 -8.65
CA GLU A 467 -20.87 9.74 -8.94
C GLU A 467 -19.77 9.89 -7.87
N GLU A 468 -19.94 9.17 -6.75
CA GLU A 468 -18.98 9.14 -5.65
C GLU A 468 -17.80 8.21 -5.94
N THR A 469 -16.74 8.30 -5.15
CA THR A 469 -15.56 7.42 -5.22
C THR A 469 -15.61 6.26 -4.23
N SER A 470 -16.79 5.95 -3.75
CA SER A 470 -17.09 4.79 -2.92
C SER A 470 -18.51 4.28 -3.18
N TYR A 471 -18.74 3.02 -2.89
CA TYR A 471 -20.06 2.40 -2.98
C TYR A 471 -20.22 1.28 -1.97
N THR A 472 -21.32 1.28 -1.23
CA THR A 472 -21.64 0.20 -0.28
C THR A 472 -22.54 -0.83 -0.94
N PHE A 473 -22.04 -2.05 -1.07
CA PHE A 473 -22.84 -3.21 -1.45
C PHE A 473 -23.58 -3.73 -0.23
N THR A 474 -24.88 -4.01 -0.38
CA THR A 474 -25.78 -4.43 0.70
C THR A 474 -26.52 -5.71 0.35
N ASP A 475 -27.23 -6.28 1.34
CA ASP A 475 -28.05 -7.49 1.21
C ASP A 475 -27.22 -8.73 0.76
N LEU A 476 -25.98 -8.81 1.25
CA LEU A 476 -25.05 -9.86 0.92
C LEU A 476 -25.23 -11.07 1.84
N ASP A 477 -24.84 -12.25 1.38
CA ASP A 477 -24.71 -13.44 2.21
C ASP A 477 -23.52 -13.28 3.15
N PRO A 478 -23.69 -13.39 4.48
CA PRO A 478 -22.61 -13.21 5.47
C PRO A 478 -21.41 -14.13 5.25
N LEU A 479 -21.63 -15.33 4.71
CA LEU A 479 -20.58 -16.32 4.44
C LEU A 479 -20.08 -16.26 2.98
N GLY A 480 -20.68 -15.42 2.13
CA GLY A 480 -20.30 -15.28 0.74
C GLY A 480 -18.90 -14.67 0.54
N GLU A 481 -18.17 -15.17 -0.42
CA GLU A 481 -16.97 -14.56 -0.95
C GLU A 481 -17.35 -13.70 -2.16
N TYR A 482 -17.02 -12.40 -2.08
CA TYR A 482 -17.43 -11.45 -3.11
C TYR A 482 -16.25 -10.83 -3.82
N PHE A 483 -16.48 -10.53 -5.09
CA PHE A 483 -15.55 -9.85 -5.97
C PHE A 483 -16.28 -8.75 -6.70
N TYR A 484 -15.59 -7.68 -7.03
CA TYR A 484 -16.19 -6.54 -7.71
C TYR A 484 -15.22 -5.90 -8.70
N ASN A 485 -15.78 -5.20 -9.67
CA ASN A 485 -15.03 -4.25 -10.47
C ASN A 485 -15.67 -2.87 -10.43
N VAL A 486 -14.88 -1.87 -10.78
CA VAL A 486 -15.30 -0.47 -10.88
C VAL A 486 -14.88 0.03 -12.24
N ARG A 487 -15.81 0.56 -13.01
CA ARG A 487 -15.58 1.06 -14.34
C ARG A 487 -15.92 2.54 -14.43
N ALA A 488 -14.94 3.37 -14.75
CA ALA A 488 -15.15 4.80 -14.96
C ALA A 488 -15.86 5.07 -16.28
N HIS A 489 -16.69 6.11 -16.32
CA HIS A 489 -17.47 6.47 -17.49
C HIS A 489 -17.49 7.98 -17.76
N TYR A 490 -17.26 8.34 -19.03
CA TYR A 490 -17.34 9.69 -19.54
C TYR A 490 -17.88 9.69 -20.98
N GLN A 491 -19.06 10.27 -21.20
CA GLN A 491 -19.73 10.29 -22.51
C GLN A 491 -19.90 8.87 -23.14
N SER A 492 -19.17 8.57 -24.19
CA SER A 492 -19.13 7.22 -24.83
C SER A 492 -17.93 6.40 -24.40
N LEU A 493 -17.03 6.94 -23.57
CA LEU A 493 -15.82 6.28 -23.10
C LEU A 493 -16.11 5.54 -21.80
N TYR A 494 -15.60 4.31 -21.73
CA TYR A 494 -15.61 3.47 -20.54
C TYR A 494 -14.21 2.96 -20.31
N SER A 495 -13.79 2.91 -19.05
CA SER A 495 -12.56 2.23 -18.69
C SER A 495 -12.73 0.71 -18.85
N ASP A 496 -11.61 -0.02 -18.78
CA ASP A 496 -11.63 -1.48 -18.85
C ASP A 496 -12.40 -2.07 -17.65
N GLU A 497 -13.09 -3.20 -17.88
CA GLU A 497 -13.83 -3.92 -16.85
C GLU A 497 -13.19 -5.27 -16.45
N ASN A 498 -12.02 -5.59 -17.03
CA ASN A 498 -11.41 -6.91 -16.87
C ASN A 498 -10.75 -7.12 -15.49
N THR A 499 -10.39 -6.05 -14.80
CA THR A 499 -9.77 -6.17 -13.47
C THR A 499 -10.85 -6.38 -12.41
N ILE A 500 -10.80 -7.52 -11.74
CA ILE A 500 -11.71 -7.91 -10.67
C ILE A 500 -10.94 -7.89 -9.35
N TYR A 501 -11.53 -7.27 -8.32
CA TYR A 501 -10.96 -7.12 -7.00
C TYR A 501 -11.72 -7.94 -5.98
N GLU A 502 -11.02 -8.61 -5.09
CA GLU A 502 -11.64 -9.35 -4.00
C GLU A 502 -12.07 -8.41 -2.87
N ALA A 503 -13.28 -8.63 -2.36
CA ALA A 503 -13.75 -8.00 -1.12
C ALA A 503 -13.24 -8.81 0.09
N PHE A 504 -11.91 -8.76 0.33
CA PHE A 504 -11.28 -9.46 1.43
C PHE A 504 -11.38 -8.65 2.72
N GLY A 505 -12.20 -9.13 3.67
CA GLY A 505 -12.44 -8.47 4.93
C GLY A 505 -13.37 -9.26 5.83
N VAL A 506 -13.50 -8.79 7.07
CA VAL A 506 -14.33 -9.42 8.11
C VAL A 506 -15.05 -8.33 8.90
N ALA A 507 -16.29 -8.61 9.31
CA ALA A 507 -17.09 -7.71 10.16
C ALA A 507 -16.56 -7.69 11.60
N ALA A 508 -16.76 -6.56 12.30
CA ALA A 508 -16.58 -6.53 13.75
C ALA A 508 -17.69 -7.34 14.43
N PRO A 509 -17.41 -8.05 15.54
CA PRO A 509 -18.44 -8.78 16.26
C PRO A 509 -19.38 -7.83 17.01
N GLU A 510 -20.59 -8.27 17.29
CA GLU A 510 -21.48 -7.56 18.18
C GLU A 510 -20.94 -7.65 19.62
N LEU A 511 -20.77 -6.51 20.29
CA LEU A 511 -20.43 -6.51 21.72
C LEU A 511 -21.64 -6.90 22.58
N LEU A 512 -21.45 -7.86 23.43
CA LEU A 512 -22.44 -8.26 24.43
C LEU A 512 -22.06 -7.71 25.82
N PRO A 513 -23.02 -7.50 26.73
CA PRO A 513 -22.73 -7.06 28.09
C PRO A 513 -21.76 -7.96 28.83
N ALA A 514 -20.85 -7.37 29.62
CA ALA A 514 -19.97 -8.13 30.49
C ALA A 514 -20.76 -8.91 31.54
N THR A 515 -20.28 -10.11 31.86
CA THR A 515 -20.85 -10.97 32.93
C THR A 515 -19.81 -11.22 34.02
N ASP A 516 -20.21 -11.91 35.07
CA ASP A 516 -19.35 -12.29 36.22
C ASP A 516 -18.52 -11.11 36.74
N ILE A 517 -19.12 -9.93 36.78
CA ILE A 517 -18.48 -8.70 37.25
C ILE A 517 -18.25 -8.83 38.76
N ASP A 518 -16.97 -8.87 39.15
CA ASP A 518 -16.55 -9.10 40.54
C ASP A 518 -15.84 -7.83 41.08
N GLN A 519 -16.33 -7.29 42.18
CA GLN A 519 -15.68 -6.17 42.88
C GLN A 519 -14.23 -6.45 43.30
N ARG A 520 -13.81 -7.70 43.28
CA ARG A 520 -12.43 -8.17 43.57
C ARG A 520 -11.51 -8.09 42.36
N GLY A 521 -11.89 -7.41 41.29
CA GLY A 521 -11.01 -7.15 40.18
C GLY A 521 -11.13 -8.10 39.01
N GLY A 522 -12.34 -8.44 38.58
CA GLY A 522 -12.51 -9.26 37.39
C GLY A 522 -13.89 -9.13 36.73
N TYR A 523 -13.94 -9.43 35.43
CA TYR A 523 -15.17 -9.56 34.65
C TYR A 523 -14.95 -10.46 33.42
N THR A 524 -16.02 -10.98 32.87
CA THR A 524 -16.01 -11.73 31.63
C THR A 524 -16.50 -10.83 30.50
N ALA A 525 -15.63 -10.54 29.55
CA ALA A 525 -15.95 -9.89 28.28
C ALA A 525 -16.70 -10.88 27.39
N ASN A 526 -17.76 -10.44 26.69
CA ASN A 526 -18.57 -11.28 25.82
C ASN A 526 -18.81 -10.58 24.49
N TRP A 527 -18.92 -11.36 23.42
CA TRP A 527 -19.24 -10.87 22.07
C TRP A 527 -19.98 -11.93 21.26
N GLY A 528 -20.66 -11.49 20.20
CA GLY A 528 -21.31 -12.36 19.23
C GLY A 528 -20.30 -12.97 18.26
N GLU A 529 -20.73 -14.00 17.55
CA GLU A 529 -19.96 -14.57 16.44
C GLU A 529 -19.94 -13.58 15.27
N ALA A 530 -18.75 -13.35 14.70
CA ALA A 530 -18.59 -12.60 13.44
C ALA A 530 -18.41 -13.59 12.29
N PRO A 531 -19.26 -13.54 11.25
CA PRO A 531 -19.11 -14.41 10.09
C PRO A 531 -17.71 -14.35 9.47
N LYS A 532 -17.16 -15.48 9.09
CA LYS A 532 -15.81 -15.63 8.51
C LYS A 532 -14.64 -15.33 9.46
N ALA A 533 -14.85 -14.89 10.69
CA ALA A 533 -13.75 -14.70 11.62
C ALA A 533 -13.02 -16.02 11.90
N THR A 534 -11.70 -15.98 11.89
CA THR A 534 -10.84 -17.13 12.28
C THR A 534 -10.36 -17.02 13.71
N ARG A 535 -10.27 -15.80 14.23
CA ARG A 535 -9.90 -15.49 15.61
C ARG A 535 -10.38 -14.11 16.02
N TYR A 536 -10.36 -13.87 17.33
CA TYR A 536 -10.65 -12.55 17.91
C TYR A 536 -9.48 -12.04 18.72
N GLN A 537 -9.34 -10.73 18.75
CA GLN A 537 -8.45 -10.01 19.67
C GLN A 537 -9.31 -9.18 20.61
N ILE A 538 -9.12 -9.39 21.90
CA ILE A 538 -9.85 -8.70 22.97
C ILE A 538 -8.86 -7.80 23.69
N THR A 539 -9.13 -6.51 23.76
CA THR A 539 -8.28 -5.55 24.46
C THR A 539 -9.02 -4.99 25.68
N ASN A 540 -8.34 -5.04 26.82
CA ASN A 540 -8.83 -4.50 28.09
C ASN A 540 -8.21 -3.13 28.39
N TYR A 541 -8.99 -2.22 28.91
CA TYR A 541 -8.59 -0.86 29.22
C TYR A 541 -8.99 -0.47 30.64
N GLY A 542 -8.15 0.35 31.29
CA GLY A 542 -8.55 1.17 32.43
C GLY A 542 -9.23 2.45 31.95
N VAL A 543 -10.30 2.88 32.59
CA VAL A 543 -11.06 4.07 32.20
C VAL A 543 -10.92 5.14 33.26
N THR A 544 -10.31 6.27 32.88
CA THR A 544 -10.25 7.49 33.70
C THR A 544 -11.25 8.52 33.16
N THR A 545 -12.12 9.04 34.02
CA THR A 545 -12.98 10.17 33.66
C THR A 545 -12.28 11.45 34.12
N ILE A 546 -12.09 12.39 33.19
CA ILE A 546 -11.50 13.69 33.46
C ILE A 546 -12.43 14.52 34.33
N GLU A 547 -11.98 14.95 35.49
CA GLU A 547 -12.79 15.68 36.46
C GLU A 547 -12.79 17.20 36.22
N SER A 548 -11.72 17.73 35.65
CA SER A 548 -11.57 19.16 35.37
C SER A 548 -10.85 19.39 34.06
N ASP A 549 -11.09 20.54 33.45
CA ASP A 549 -10.33 20.98 32.28
C ASP A 549 -8.83 21.08 32.59
N GLY A 550 -7.97 20.61 31.71
CA GLY A 550 -6.54 20.67 31.90
C GLY A 550 -5.73 19.88 30.84
N THR A 551 -4.41 19.95 30.97
CA THR A 551 -3.48 19.15 30.15
C THR A 551 -3.21 17.83 30.85
N TYR A 552 -3.42 16.73 30.12
CA TYR A 552 -3.27 15.36 30.63
C TYR A 552 -2.27 14.60 29.79
N LYS A 553 -1.46 13.80 30.47
CA LYS A 553 -0.49 12.89 29.84
C LYS A 553 -1.18 11.60 29.44
N LEU A 554 -1.21 11.31 28.15
CA LEU A 554 -1.88 10.14 27.55
C LEU A 554 -0.91 9.00 27.28
N LEU A 555 0.38 9.30 27.11
CA LEU A 555 1.49 8.36 26.98
C LEU A 555 2.68 8.89 27.76
N ASP A 556 3.36 8.01 28.48
CA ASP A 556 4.58 8.29 29.22
C ASP A 556 5.47 7.04 29.24
N GLU A 557 6.43 6.98 28.31
CA GLU A 557 7.27 5.80 28.12
C GLU A 557 8.75 6.17 28.15
N GLY A 558 9.46 5.58 29.09
CA GLY A 558 10.92 5.78 29.27
C GLY A 558 11.73 4.54 28.94
N PHE A 559 11.08 3.46 28.48
CA PHE A 559 11.70 2.17 28.16
C PHE A 559 12.52 1.56 29.32
N ASP A 560 12.23 1.94 30.56
CA ASP A 560 12.97 1.52 31.75
C ASP A 560 12.87 0.00 32.02
N LYS A 561 11.90 -0.70 31.43
CA LYS A 561 11.78 -2.16 31.47
C LYS A 561 12.87 -2.88 30.65
N ILE A 562 13.56 -2.17 29.77
CA ILE A 562 14.66 -2.71 28.98
C ILE A 562 15.97 -2.49 29.75
N ASP A 563 16.13 -3.23 30.81
CA ASP A 563 17.32 -3.16 31.68
C ASP A 563 18.32 -4.30 31.41
N ALA A 564 19.31 -4.46 32.26
CA ALA A 564 20.35 -5.50 32.14
C ALA A 564 19.80 -6.92 32.27
N THR A 565 18.56 -7.12 32.74
CA THR A 565 17.92 -8.45 32.81
C THR A 565 17.32 -8.85 31.46
N VAL A 566 17.01 -7.89 30.60
CA VAL A 566 16.46 -8.06 29.26
C VAL A 566 17.57 -8.14 28.20
N THR A 567 18.59 -7.28 28.32
CA THR A 567 19.72 -7.21 27.40
C THR A 567 20.98 -6.71 28.08
N ASP A 568 22.14 -7.20 27.65
CA ASP A 568 23.47 -6.71 28.00
C ASP A 568 23.97 -5.61 27.04
N ALA A 569 23.22 -5.34 25.97
CA ALA A 569 23.55 -4.27 25.02
C ALA A 569 23.38 -2.89 25.67
N ILE A 570 24.49 -2.13 25.77
CA ILE A 570 24.52 -0.81 26.37
C ILE A 570 24.47 0.28 25.29
N ASP A 571 25.03 0.00 24.09
CA ASP A 571 25.04 0.93 22.97
C ASP A 571 23.64 1.00 22.34
N PRO A 572 22.96 2.17 22.35
CA PRO A 572 21.62 2.31 21.81
C PRO A 572 21.48 2.03 20.32
N LEU A 573 22.57 2.17 19.54
CA LEU A 573 22.57 1.94 18.09
C LEU A 573 23.10 0.55 17.68
N SER A 574 23.54 -0.26 18.64
CA SER A 574 24.00 -1.65 18.44
C SER A 574 23.31 -2.60 19.41
N GLY A 575 22.01 -2.40 19.58
CA GLY A 575 21.18 -3.16 20.50
C GLY A 575 21.03 -4.64 20.10
N LYS A 576 20.47 -5.43 21.00
CA LYS A 576 20.10 -6.82 20.75
C LYS A 576 18.90 -6.87 19.83
N ALA A 577 19.06 -7.46 18.63
CA ALA A 577 17.98 -7.66 17.70
C ALA A 577 16.87 -8.55 18.29
N LEU A 578 15.62 -8.22 18.05
CA LEU A 578 14.45 -9.03 18.40
C LEU A 578 14.12 -10.06 17.32
N GLY A 579 14.85 -10.08 16.19
CA GLY A 579 14.63 -10.95 15.05
C GLY A 579 13.63 -10.39 14.05
N ASN A 580 13.48 -11.10 12.92
CA ASN A 580 12.67 -10.66 11.77
C ASN A 580 11.16 -10.86 11.96
N SER A 581 10.66 -10.95 13.17
CA SER A 581 9.20 -11.05 13.35
C SER A 581 8.58 -9.70 13.06
N ALA A 582 8.07 -9.56 11.84
CA ALA A 582 7.20 -8.45 11.48
C ALA A 582 6.09 -8.29 12.54
N ALA A 583 5.84 -7.06 12.96
CA ALA A 583 4.77 -6.71 13.89
C ALA A 583 4.80 -7.49 15.23
N SER A 584 5.96 -7.69 15.81
CA SER A 584 6.02 -8.24 17.16
C SER A 584 5.52 -7.22 18.17
N SER A 585 4.58 -7.62 19.02
CA SER A 585 4.15 -6.79 20.15
C SER A 585 5.33 -6.53 21.09
N LEU A 586 5.64 -5.27 21.33
CA LEU A 586 6.70 -4.81 22.21
C LEU A 586 6.22 -4.61 23.66
N SER A 587 4.97 -5.01 23.96
CA SER A 587 4.28 -4.73 25.23
C SER A 587 5.03 -5.23 26.46
N GLN A 588 5.79 -6.32 26.35
CA GLN A 588 6.57 -6.85 27.46
C GLN A 588 7.76 -5.96 27.87
N TYR A 589 8.20 -5.06 26.96
CA TYR A 589 9.37 -4.19 27.15
C TYR A 589 8.99 -2.73 27.44
N THR A 590 7.70 -2.42 27.47
CA THR A 590 7.17 -1.06 27.60
C THR A 590 6.24 -0.93 28.81
N ASN A 591 6.12 0.28 29.36
CA ASN A 591 5.23 0.54 30.49
C ASN A 591 3.76 0.50 30.06
N MET A 592 3.46 1.02 28.89
CA MET A 592 2.15 0.94 28.28
C MET A 592 2.16 -0.17 27.21
N PRO A 593 1.28 -1.19 27.26
CA PRO A 593 1.21 -2.23 26.26
C PRO A 593 0.68 -1.70 24.91
N GLY A 594 0.92 -2.46 23.83
CA GLY A 594 0.41 -2.14 22.50
C GLY A 594 1.38 -1.41 21.58
N TRP A 595 2.65 -1.28 21.98
CA TRP A 595 3.71 -0.86 21.07
C TRP A 595 3.94 -1.93 20.00
N GLU A 596 4.14 -1.49 18.76
CA GLU A 596 4.42 -2.33 17.61
C GLU A 596 5.67 -1.82 16.90
N GLY A 597 6.32 -2.68 16.11
CA GLY A 597 7.43 -2.23 15.29
C GLY A 597 7.95 -3.30 14.34
N TYR A 598 8.87 -2.87 13.49
CA TYR A 598 9.51 -3.72 12.50
C TYR A 598 11.02 -3.58 12.61
N SER A 599 11.72 -4.72 12.62
CA SER A 599 13.18 -4.79 12.79
C SER A 599 13.69 -4.04 14.03
N ASN A 600 13.04 -4.32 15.17
CA ASN A 600 13.38 -3.67 16.43
C ASN A 600 14.62 -4.27 17.09
N MET A 601 15.30 -3.46 17.86
CA MET A 601 16.42 -3.85 18.73
C MET A 601 16.27 -3.28 20.14
N LEU A 602 16.87 -3.94 21.12
CA LEU A 602 16.85 -3.53 22.52
C LEU A 602 18.24 -3.18 23.00
N ALA A 603 18.37 -2.01 23.61
CA ALA A 603 19.53 -1.65 24.41
C ALA A 603 19.05 -1.16 25.77
N GLN A 604 19.93 -1.14 26.80
CA GLN A 604 19.51 -0.80 28.15
C GLN A 604 18.92 0.62 28.23
N GLY A 605 17.61 0.69 28.51
CA GLY A 605 16.84 1.94 28.54
C GLY A 605 16.42 2.51 27.17
N TYR A 606 16.56 1.71 26.09
CA TYR A 606 16.25 2.16 24.73
C TYR A 606 15.48 1.11 23.94
N MET A 607 14.50 1.57 23.18
CA MET A 607 13.82 0.81 22.12
C MET A 607 14.29 1.34 20.78
N GLY A 608 14.94 0.51 19.96
CA GLY A 608 15.53 0.93 18.69
C GLY A 608 15.08 0.11 17.51
N CYS A 609 15.60 0.51 16.35
CA CYS A 609 15.47 -0.19 15.07
C CYS A 609 16.86 -0.46 14.49
N GLU A 610 17.01 -1.65 13.87
CA GLU A 610 18.22 -2.01 13.11
C GLU A 610 18.20 -1.38 11.72
N GLN A 611 19.39 -1.29 11.11
CA GLN A 611 19.48 -0.92 9.70
C GLN A 611 18.96 -2.04 8.80
N MET A 612 18.05 -1.71 7.89
CA MET A 612 17.52 -2.64 6.88
C MET A 612 17.69 -2.07 5.48
N GLY A 613 18.23 -2.88 4.57
CA GLY A 613 18.65 -2.42 3.22
C GLY A 613 17.51 -1.98 2.28
N TYR A 614 16.26 -2.45 2.45
CA TYR A 614 15.15 -2.21 1.52
C TYR A 614 13.81 -1.88 2.19
N SER A 615 13.72 -1.92 3.50
CA SER A 615 12.51 -1.60 4.24
C SER A 615 12.86 -0.63 5.36
N ALA A 616 12.10 0.43 5.51
CA ALA A 616 12.30 1.35 6.64
C ALA A 616 11.83 0.69 7.94
N PRO A 617 12.72 0.40 8.90
CA PRO A 617 12.34 -0.11 10.20
C PRO A 617 11.59 0.99 10.96
N TYR A 618 10.63 0.60 11.80
CA TYR A 618 9.82 1.57 12.53
C TYR A 618 9.45 1.10 13.93
N ILE A 619 9.11 2.07 14.79
CA ILE A 619 8.46 1.88 16.09
C ILE A 619 7.14 2.65 16.05
N LYS A 620 6.06 2.02 16.50
CA LYS A 620 4.72 2.61 16.54
C LYS A 620 4.19 2.60 17.98
N THR A 621 3.62 3.73 18.41
CA THR A 621 2.99 3.81 19.73
C THR A 621 1.76 2.91 19.82
N PRO A 622 1.31 2.57 21.04
CA PRO A 622 -0.04 2.09 21.24
C PRO A 622 -1.07 3.03 20.64
N GLN A 623 -2.28 2.53 20.41
CA GLN A 623 -3.38 3.37 19.99
C GLN A 623 -3.64 4.48 21.01
N LEU A 624 -3.65 5.71 20.54
CA LEU A 624 -3.87 6.91 21.35
C LEU A 624 -5.30 7.40 21.12
N TYR A 625 -6.06 7.55 22.19
CA TYR A 625 -7.43 8.08 22.12
C TYR A 625 -7.40 9.60 22.25
N LEU A 626 -7.10 10.26 21.14
CA LEU A 626 -6.87 11.70 21.07
C LEU A 626 -8.14 12.47 20.80
N ALA A 627 -8.28 13.64 21.40
CA ALA A 627 -9.39 14.56 21.13
C ALA A 627 -9.19 15.21 19.76
N ASN A 628 -10.05 14.85 18.78
CA ASN A 628 -10.01 15.40 17.42
C ASN A 628 -10.24 16.92 17.39
N GLY A 629 -9.55 17.61 16.48
CA GLY A 629 -9.60 19.06 16.33
C GLY A 629 -8.88 19.83 17.48
N LYS A 630 -8.10 19.13 18.28
CA LYS A 630 -7.20 19.68 19.30
C LYS A 630 -5.76 19.45 18.92
N GLN A 631 -4.86 20.14 19.60
CA GLN A 631 -3.41 19.88 19.49
C GLN A 631 -2.98 18.87 20.54
N LEU A 632 -2.02 18.03 20.18
CA LEU A 632 -1.23 17.25 21.12
C LEU A 632 0.18 17.84 21.24
N VAL A 633 0.79 17.56 22.37
CA VAL A 633 2.20 17.88 22.63
C VAL A 633 2.95 16.56 22.78
N LEU A 634 3.81 16.27 21.81
CA LEU A 634 4.74 15.14 21.85
C LEU A 634 6.08 15.60 22.39
N THR A 635 6.56 15.00 23.47
CA THR A 635 7.94 15.15 23.95
C THR A 635 8.72 13.88 23.63
N LEU A 636 9.88 14.04 23.02
CA LEU A 636 10.68 12.96 22.46
C LEU A 636 12.15 13.12 22.83
N ARG A 637 12.80 11.99 23.21
CA ARG A 637 14.26 11.85 23.21
C ARG A 637 14.64 10.62 22.41
N ALA A 638 15.61 10.79 21.52
CA ALA A 638 16.08 9.72 20.65
C ALA A 638 17.58 9.88 20.34
N VAL A 639 18.18 8.78 19.95
CA VAL A 639 19.58 8.67 19.49
C VAL A 639 19.59 8.08 18.09
N GLY A 640 20.45 8.61 17.23
CA GLY A 640 20.62 8.11 15.85
C GLY A 640 22.01 8.44 15.31
N TYR A 641 22.22 8.23 14.03
CA TYR A 641 23.45 8.68 13.36
C TYR A 641 23.42 10.20 13.16
N ALA A 642 24.54 10.85 13.41
CA ALA A 642 24.68 12.29 13.16
C ALA A 642 24.43 12.62 11.70
N GLY A 643 23.54 13.58 11.44
CA GLY A 643 23.13 13.98 10.10
C GLY A 643 22.07 13.09 9.44
N SER A 644 21.55 12.06 10.11
CA SER A 644 20.32 11.40 9.71
C SER A 644 19.09 12.13 10.24
N VAL A 645 17.91 11.72 9.82
CA VAL A 645 16.64 12.41 10.09
C VAL A 645 15.64 11.45 10.72
N LEU A 646 15.26 11.74 11.96
CA LEU A 646 14.13 11.07 12.61
C LEU A 646 12.82 11.63 12.09
N THR A 647 11.97 10.77 11.58
CA THR A 647 10.62 11.12 11.17
C THR A 647 9.60 10.63 12.18
N VAL A 648 8.69 11.51 12.57
CA VAL A 648 7.49 11.19 13.34
C VAL A 648 6.28 11.36 12.44
N SER A 649 5.50 10.30 12.23
CA SER A 649 4.33 10.30 11.36
C SER A 649 3.06 9.96 12.15
N ASP A 650 1.97 10.65 11.85
CA ASP A 650 0.63 10.33 12.32
C ASP A 650 -0.20 9.50 11.30
N GLY A 651 0.46 9.05 10.22
CA GLY A 651 -0.17 8.36 9.11
C GLY A 651 -0.67 9.29 7.99
N VAL A 652 -0.78 10.60 8.24
CA VAL A 652 -1.21 11.64 7.28
C VAL A 652 -0.15 12.72 7.10
N LYS A 653 0.47 13.13 8.18
CA LYS A 653 1.54 14.13 8.22
C LYS A 653 2.79 13.54 8.84
N ARG A 654 3.92 14.13 8.55
CA ARG A 654 5.19 13.80 9.20
C ARG A 654 5.89 15.04 9.70
N TYR A 655 6.69 14.84 10.72
CA TYR A 655 7.53 15.84 11.33
C TYR A 655 8.95 15.28 11.30
N GLU A 656 9.87 16.01 10.73
CA GLU A 656 11.27 15.62 10.58
C GLU A 656 12.14 16.40 11.53
N VAL A 657 13.12 15.69 12.11
CA VAL A 657 14.10 16.24 13.04
C VAL A 657 15.46 15.65 12.71
N ASP A 658 16.43 16.53 12.49
CA ASP A 658 17.81 16.12 12.27
C ASP A 658 18.42 15.62 13.59
N PHE A 659 19.19 14.53 13.55
CA PHE A 659 20.00 14.11 14.68
C PHE A 659 21.22 15.01 14.78
N GLU A 660 21.21 15.91 15.77
CA GLU A 660 22.30 16.81 16.03
C GLU A 660 23.55 16.05 16.49
N PRO A 661 24.72 16.26 15.85
CA PRO A 661 25.93 15.51 16.18
C PRO A 661 26.42 15.76 17.59
N ASP A 662 26.92 14.72 18.24
CA ASP A 662 27.64 14.80 19.50
C ASP A 662 29.09 15.30 19.29
N GLU A 663 29.85 15.42 20.39
CA GLU A 663 31.26 15.85 20.35
C GLU A 663 32.17 14.92 19.52
N THR A 664 31.74 13.67 19.27
CA THR A 664 32.47 12.68 18.45
C THR A 664 32.16 12.77 16.98
N GLY A 665 31.01 13.39 16.62
CA GLY A 665 30.55 13.59 15.25
C GLY A 665 29.91 12.35 14.58
N ASN A 666 29.77 11.23 15.30
CA ASN A 666 29.20 9.96 14.73
C ASN A 666 27.80 9.68 15.26
N THR A 667 27.49 10.06 16.48
CA THR A 667 26.21 9.87 17.13
C THR A 667 25.47 11.18 17.19
N GLY A 668 24.18 11.18 16.95
CA GLY A 668 23.33 12.36 17.02
C GLY A 668 22.19 12.15 18.01
N TYR A 669 21.70 13.25 18.53
CA TYR A 669 20.62 13.31 19.51
C TYR A 669 19.47 14.16 19.02
N VAL A 670 18.27 13.72 19.42
CA VAL A 670 17.06 14.53 19.37
C VAL A 670 16.49 14.62 20.78
N GLU A 671 16.31 15.82 21.29
CA GLU A 671 15.47 16.09 22.46
C GLU A 671 14.58 17.28 22.11
N GLY A 672 13.27 17.07 22.05
CA GLY A 672 12.37 18.12 21.60
C GLY A 672 10.91 17.91 21.95
N THR A 673 10.15 18.97 21.68
CA THR A 673 8.70 19.02 21.85
C THR A 673 8.06 19.41 20.51
N PHE A 674 7.13 18.60 20.05
CA PHE A 674 6.38 18.81 18.82
C PHE A 674 4.93 19.13 19.15
N ILE A 675 4.37 20.13 18.49
CA ILE A 675 2.94 20.42 18.57
C ILE A 675 2.31 19.91 17.28
N MET A 676 1.38 18.98 17.41
CA MET A 676 0.73 18.33 16.27
C MET A 676 -0.79 18.56 16.35
N ASP A 677 -1.42 18.82 15.20
CA ASP A 677 -2.89 18.90 15.11
C ASP A 677 -3.46 17.48 15.00
N VAL A 678 -4.41 17.15 15.86
CA VAL A 678 -5.09 15.87 15.87
C VAL A 678 -6.24 15.89 14.87
N ASN A 679 -6.25 14.93 13.95
CA ASN A 679 -7.35 14.68 13.03
C ASN A 679 -8.07 13.36 13.37
N ALA A 680 -9.22 13.12 12.73
CA ALA A 680 -10.05 11.94 13.02
C ALA A 680 -9.39 10.60 12.70
N ASP A 681 -8.37 10.60 11.82
CA ASP A 681 -7.69 9.40 11.36
C ASP A 681 -6.41 9.12 12.17
N MET A 682 -6.08 9.97 13.14
CA MET A 682 -4.87 9.86 13.95
C MET A 682 -5.09 8.87 15.11
N GLU A 683 -4.56 7.67 14.96
CA GLU A 683 -4.69 6.62 15.98
C GLU A 683 -3.38 6.36 16.75
N SER A 684 -2.23 6.59 16.15
CA SER A 684 -0.91 6.29 16.72
C SER A 684 0.18 7.14 16.07
N LEU A 685 1.35 7.17 16.67
CA LEU A 685 2.55 7.80 16.12
C LEU A 685 3.54 6.74 15.66
N ILE A 686 4.15 6.95 14.50
CA ILE A 686 5.13 6.06 13.88
C ILE A 686 6.46 6.81 13.82
N PHE A 687 7.51 6.19 14.35
CA PHE A 687 8.89 6.71 14.34
C PHE A 687 9.75 5.88 13.40
N TYR A 688 10.47 6.52 12.51
CA TYR A 688 11.43 5.87 11.61
C TYR A 688 12.52 6.84 11.19
N ASP A 689 13.68 6.33 10.81
CA ASP A 689 14.73 7.14 10.19
C ASP A 689 14.46 7.26 8.67
N SER A 690 14.49 8.48 8.13
CA SER A 690 14.17 8.76 6.71
C SER A 690 15.15 8.12 5.73
N TYR A 691 16.36 7.78 6.18
CA TYR A 691 17.40 7.12 5.38
C TYR A 691 17.57 5.62 5.69
N GLY A 692 16.75 5.09 6.61
CA GLY A 692 16.82 3.70 7.05
C GLY A 692 18.02 3.38 7.93
N TYR A 693 18.64 4.38 8.57
CA TYR A 693 19.70 4.17 9.56
C TYR A 693 19.14 3.69 10.90
N PRO A 694 19.97 3.01 11.72
CA PRO A 694 19.58 2.68 13.08
C PRO A 694 19.28 3.92 13.91
N PHE A 695 18.22 3.84 14.71
CA PHE A 695 17.89 4.82 15.72
C PHE A 695 17.30 4.15 16.95
N ALA A 696 17.28 4.84 18.07
CA ALA A 696 16.68 4.34 19.30
C ALA A 696 15.96 5.45 20.07
N LEU A 697 14.79 5.12 20.62
CA LEU A 697 13.99 5.99 21.48
C LEU A 697 14.42 5.80 22.94
N ASP A 698 14.65 6.88 23.65
CA ASP A 698 14.91 6.94 25.10
C ASP A 698 13.65 7.34 25.89
N TYR A 699 12.86 8.24 25.30
CA TYR A 699 11.66 8.73 25.97
C TYR A 699 10.62 9.23 24.96
N VAL A 700 9.36 8.90 25.22
CA VAL A 700 8.22 9.38 24.44
C VAL A 700 7.09 9.75 25.40
N SER A 701 6.60 10.97 25.36
CA SER A 701 5.36 11.34 26.07
C SER A 701 4.40 12.12 25.17
N VAL A 702 3.13 11.86 25.34
CA VAL A 702 2.05 12.55 24.60
C VAL A 702 1.12 13.21 25.61
N GLU A 703 0.90 14.50 25.47
CA GLU A 703 0.02 15.29 26.30
C GLU A 703 -1.04 16.00 25.45
N GLN A 704 -2.24 16.16 26.00
CA GLN A 704 -3.34 16.87 25.34
C GLN A 704 -4.21 17.61 26.33
N GLU A 705 -4.78 18.76 25.91
CA GLU A 705 -5.84 19.43 26.67
C GLU A 705 -7.16 18.66 26.57
N LEU A 706 -7.68 18.24 27.71
CA LEU A 706 -8.94 17.55 27.85
C LEU A 706 -9.93 18.36 28.70
N LYS A 707 -11.21 18.10 28.48
CA LYS A 707 -12.32 18.73 29.19
C LYS A 707 -12.89 17.80 30.27
N ALA A 708 -13.43 18.37 31.33
CA ALA A 708 -14.21 17.63 32.31
C ALA A 708 -15.29 16.77 31.64
N GLY A 709 -15.40 15.51 32.06
CA GLY A 709 -16.29 14.51 31.46
C GLY A 709 -15.69 13.70 30.31
N ASN A 710 -14.54 14.11 29.72
CA ASN A 710 -13.84 13.27 28.79
C ASN A 710 -13.41 11.95 29.47
N LYS A 711 -13.35 10.88 28.71
CA LYS A 711 -12.83 9.58 29.19
C LYS A 711 -11.52 9.28 28.47
N VAL A 712 -10.53 8.86 29.24
CA VAL A 712 -9.26 8.36 28.75
C VAL A 712 -9.26 6.84 28.94
N PHE A 713 -8.91 6.12 27.88
CA PHE A 713 -8.81 4.67 27.88
C PHE A 713 -7.33 4.30 27.85
N THR A 714 -6.87 3.71 28.92
CA THR A 714 -5.48 3.22 29.04
C THR A 714 -5.47 1.72 28.77
N MET A 715 -4.80 1.29 27.71
CA MET A 715 -4.67 -0.12 27.37
C MET A 715 -3.90 -0.84 28.50
N LEU A 716 -4.44 -1.96 28.97
CA LEU A 716 -3.86 -2.77 30.05
C LEU A 716 -3.38 -4.11 29.56
N ASP A 717 -4.16 -4.77 28.71
CA ASP A 717 -3.90 -6.12 28.24
C ASP A 717 -4.61 -6.40 26.93
N THR A 718 -4.01 -7.25 26.11
CA THR A 718 -4.58 -7.73 24.84
C THR A 718 -4.47 -9.24 24.76
N GLN A 719 -5.57 -9.91 24.52
CA GLN A 719 -5.67 -11.37 24.43
C GLN A 719 -6.21 -11.79 23.07
N GLN A 720 -5.93 -13.02 22.67
CA GLN A 720 -6.46 -13.61 21.45
C GLN A 720 -7.19 -14.91 21.76
N THR A 721 -8.27 -15.17 21.04
CA THR A 721 -9.04 -16.41 21.09
C THR A 721 -9.27 -16.94 19.68
N THR A 722 -9.54 -18.22 19.55
CA THR A 722 -10.04 -18.83 18.30
C THR A 722 -11.49 -18.40 18.04
N SER A 723 -11.98 -18.60 16.83
CA SER A 723 -13.32 -18.18 16.42
C SER A 723 -14.49 -18.87 17.15
N ASP A 724 -14.24 -20.01 17.76
CA ASP A 724 -15.21 -20.78 18.56
C ASP A 724 -15.35 -20.29 20.01
N ILE A 725 -14.52 -19.32 20.44
CA ILE A 725 -14.52 -18.75 21.78
C ILE A 725 -15.01 -17.30 21.70
N ASN A 726 -16.20 -17.05 22.27
CA ASN A 726 -16.87 -15.75 22.25
C ASN A 726 -16.92 -15.07 23.63
N SER A 727 -16.02 -15.42 24.52
CA SER A 727 -15.86 -14.79 25.82
C SER A 727 -14.45 -14.91 26.34
N TYR A 728 -14.03 -13.94 27.16
CA TYR A 728 -12.73 -13.98 27.84
C TYR A 728 -12.80 -13.38 29.24
N ARG A 729 -12.22 -14.09 30.22
CA ARG A 729 -12.19 -13.65 31.63
C ARG A 729 -10.95 -12.81 31.91
N PHE A 730 -11.12 -11.52 32.19
CA PHE A 730 -10.10 -10.69 32.80
C PHE A 730 -10.16 -10.81 34.32
N SER A 731 -8.97 -10.94 34.93
CA SER A 731 -8.85 -11.08 36.40
C SER A 731 -7.60 -10.34 36.91
N GLY A 732 -7.49 -10.14 38.21
CA GLY A 732 -6.37 -9.41 38.80
C GLY A 732 -6.37 -7.91 38.49
N LEU A 733 -7.55 -7.36 38.17
CA LEU A 733 -7.68 -5.95 37.80
C LEU A 733 -7.56 -5.02 39.02
N ASP A 734 -7.64 -5.56 40.23
CA ASP A 734 -7.41 -4.86 41.51
C ASP A 734 -5.97 -4.42 41.72
N GLN A 735 -5.04 -4.89 40.90
CA GLN A 735 -3.67 -4.38 40.87
C GLN A 735 -3.53 -3.00 40.22
N TYR A 736 -4.56 -2.56 39.46
CA TYR A 736 -4.57 -1.29 38.77
C TYR A 736 -5.44 -0.28 39.56
N ASP A 737 -5.05 0.99 39.50
CA ASP A 737 -5.78 2.07 40.17
C ASP A 737 -6.92 2.61 39.28
N PHE A 738 -7.83 1.73 38.85
CA PHE A 738 -9.04 2.06 38.08
C PHE A 738 -10.30 1.52 38.75
N LEU A 739 -11.36 2.32 38.79
CA LEU A 739 -12.69 1.90 39.26
C LEU A 739 -13.55 1.36 38.12
N LYS A 740 -13.24 1.77 36.90
CA LYS A 740 -13.94 1.35 35.67
C LYS A 740 -12.94 0.81 34.68
N PHE A 741 -13.36 -0.21 33.99
CA PHE A 741 -12.62 -0.83 32.90
C PHE A 741 -13.44 -0.78 31.62
N ALA A 742 -12.84 -1.11 30.51
CA ALA A 742 -13.56 -1.27 29.26
C ALA A 742 -12.89 -2.36 28.41
N TYR A 743 -13.62 -2.91 27.49
CA TYR A 743 -13.03 -3.76 26.46
C TYR A 743 -13.58 -3.46 25.09
N THR A 744 -12.77 -3.80 24.12
CA THR A 744 -13.09 -3.83 22.69
C THR A 744 -12.77 -5.20 22.14
N VAL A 745 -13.41 -5.57 21.03
CA VAL A 745 -13.11 -6.82 20.32
C VAL A 745 -12.90 -6.50 18.85
N GLN A 746 -11.95 -7.17 18.25
CA GLN A 746 -11.64 -7.08 16.83
C GLN A 746 -11.60 -8.49 16.24
N SER A 747 -12.29 -8.70 15.13
CA SER A 747 -12.26 -9.96 14.38
C SER A 747 -11.08 -9.99 13.41
N PHE A 748 -10.55 -11.17 13.18
CA PHE A 748 -9.53 -11.41 12.16
C PHE A 748 -10.00 -12.51 11.22
N LEU A 749 -9.66 -12.36 9.96
CA LEU A 749 -9.76 -13.38 8.93
C LEU A 749 -8.35 -13.66 8.41
N ASP A 750 -7.81 -14.79 8.84
CA ASP A 750 -6.53 -15.29 8.36
C ASP A 750 -6.79 -16.26 7.21
N ARG A 751 -6.22 -16.01 6.05
CA ARG A 751 -6.32 -16.87 4.87
C ARG A 751 -4.99 -16.84 4.10
N ASP A 752 -4.34 -17.98 4.02
CA ASP A 752 -3.01 -18.12 3.43
C ASP A 752 -2.00 -17.17 4.09
N ASN A 753 -1.38 -16.29 3.31
CA ASN A 753 -0.47 -15.27 3.82
C ASN A 753 -1.16 -13.89 4.01
N ASN A 754 -2.49 -13.84 3.87
CA ASN A 754 -3.26 -12.60 3.99
C ASN A 754 -4.04 -12.56 5.30
N ILE A 755 -4.00 -11.41 5.96
CA ILE A 755 -4.74 -11.16 7.20
C ILE A 755 -5.61 -9.91 6.98
N ALA A 756 -6.92 -10.09 7.12
CA ALA A 756 -7.84 -8.97 7.27
C ALA A 756 -8.24 -8.83 8.73
N LYS A 757 -8.42 -7.60 9.16
CA LYS A 757 -8.96 -7.27 10.49
C LYS A 757 -10.17 -6.37 10.35
N SER A 758 -11.15 -6.57 11.23
CA SER A 758 -12.34 -5.71 11.28
C SER A 758 -11.99 -4.33 11.83
N ASP A 759 -12.92 -3.40 11.68
CA ASP A 759 -12.94 -2.25 12.58
C ASP A 759 -12.99 -2.71 14.03
N MET A 760 -12.49 -1.90 14.94
CA MET A 760 -12.61 -2.16 16.36
C MET A 760 -14.06 -1.88 16.80
N THR A 761 -14.62 -2.75 17.67
CA THR A 761 -15.94 -2.48 18.24
C THR A 761 -15.94 -1.18 19.04
N ASP A 762 -17.10 -0.67 19.34
CA ASP A 762 -17.26 0.35 20.39
C ASP A 762 -16.75 -0.17 21.74
N PHE A 763 -16.54 0.71 22.70
CA PHE A 763 -16.15 0.32 24.05
C PHE A 763 -17.36 -0.21 24.85
N MET A 764 -17.19 -1.39 25.46
CA MET A 764 -18.03 -1.84 26.53
C MET A 764 -17.41 -1.42 27.86
N ILE A 765 -17.97 -0.43 28.52
CA ILE A 765 -17.49 0.05 29.83
C ILE A 765 -18.05 -0.84 30.94
N VAL A 766 -17.18 -1.30 31.81
CA VAL A 766 -17.50 -2.16 32.97
C VAL A 766 -17.21 -1.42 34.27
N ASP A 767 -18.23 -1.23 35.09
CA ASP A 767 -18.13 -0.61 36.41
C ASP A 767 -18.06 -1.73 37.45
N LEU A 768 -16.86 -2.00 37.98
CA LEU A 768 -16.67 -3.08 38.96
C LEU A 768 -17.35 -2.77 40.27
N VAL A 769 -17.48 -1.50 40.65
CA VAL A 769 -18.08 -1.10 41.93
C VAL A 769 -19.60 -1.37 41.92
N ASN A 770 -20.26 -1.01 40.83
CA ASN A 770 -21.70 -1.15 40.68
C ASN A 770 -22.12 -2.48 40.04
N GLY A 771 -21.17 -3.30 39.57
CA GLY A 771 -21.47 -4.58 38.94
C GLY A 771 -22.23 -4.45 37.62
N THR A 772 -21.99 -3.39 36.85
CA THR A 772 -22.72 -3.08 35.62
C THR A 772 -21.81 -2.92 34.44
N SER A 773 -22.34 -3.15 33.24
CA SER A 773 -21.67 -2.83 31.99
C SER A 773 -22.61 -2.08 31.04
N ALA A 774 -22.04 -1.19 30.23
CA ALA A 774 -22.78 -0.43 29.24
C ALA A 774 -21.92 -0.13 28.01
N SER A 775 -22.47 -0.33 26.82
CA SER A 775 -21.90 0.14 25.56
C SER A 775 -22.29 1.59 25.30
N GLY A 776 -21.56 2.29 24.44
CA GLY A 776 -21.98 3.61 23.96
C GLY A 776 -20.89 4.64 23.78
N VAL A 777 -19.64 4.23 23.73
CA VAL A 777 -18.52 5.10 23.37
C VAL A 777 -17.81 4.50 22.17
N SER A 778 -17.90 5.17 21.03
CA SER A 778 -17.24 4.72 19.80
C SER A 778 -15.72 4.67 19.97
N ALA A 779 -15.09 3.62 19.46
CA ALA A 779 -13.63 3.49 19.39
C ALA A 779 -13.01 4.48 18.40
N THR A 780 -13.77 4.91 17.41
CA THR A 780 -13.36 5.93 16.44
C THR A 780 -14.00 7.27 16.78
N GLY A 781 -13.26 8.26 17.23
CA GLY A 781 -13.73 9.62 17.46
C GLY A 781 -14.23 9.90 18.88
N LEU A 782 -13.61 9.33 19.88
CA LEU A 782 -13.90 9.51 21.30
C LEU A 782 -14.09 10.94 21.77
N ALA A 783 -13.41 11.90 21.14
CA ALA A 783 -13.56 13.30 21.47
C ALA A 783 -14.77 13.99 20.86
N ASN A 784 -15.38 13.43 19.83
CA ASN A 784 -16.55 14.00 19.15
C ASN A 784 -17.89 13.47 19.70
N THR A 785 -17.89 12.28 20.32
CA THR A 785 -19.11 11.64 20.82
C THR A 785 -19.65 12.24 22.12
N PHE A 786 -18.88 13.05 22.83
CA PHE A 786 -19.36 13.74 24.04
C PHE A 786 -20.37 14.84 23.77
N ASN A 787 -20.57 15.24 22.51
CA ASN A 787 -21.70 16.08 22.08
C ASN A 787 -22.81 15.25 21.40
N GLY A 788 -22.72 13.95 21.43
CA GLY A 788 -23.64 13.02 20.79
C GLY A 788 -24.96 12.84 21.59
N GLU A 789 -25.94 12.33 20.91
CA GLU A 789 -27.35 12.21 21.31
C GLU A 789 -27.62 11.49 22.64
N SER A 790 -26.64 10.88 23.29
CA SER A 790 -26.80 10.21 24.60
C SER A 790 -27.19 11.13 25.73
N ASN A 791 -27.04 12.45 25.57
CA ASN A 791 -27.44 13.45 26.55
C ASN A 791 -28.72 14.24 26.16
N VAL A 792 -29.47 13.75 25.19
CA VAL A 792 -30.74 14.37 24.79
C VAL A 792 -31.79 14.10 25.85
N VAL A 793 -32.18 15.15 26.56
CA VAL A 793 -33.25 15.10 27.57
C VAL A 793 -34.62 15.23 26.92
N ALA A 794 -34.73 16.01 25.85
CA ALA A 794 -35.97 16.18 25.14
C ALA A 794 -35.71 16.66 23.69
N ARG A 795 -36.63 16.30 22.81
CA ARG A 795 -36.61 16.70 21.39
C ARG A 795 -37.97 17.30 21.03
N TYR A 796 -37.98 18.38 20.29
CA TYR A 796 -39.21 19.09 19.90
C TYR A 796 -39.20 19.36 18.40
N SER A 797 -40.39 19.40 17.81
CA SER A 797 -40.59 19.94 16.48
C SER A 797 -40.43 21.48 16.48
N THR A 798 -40.40 22.11 15.32
CA THR A 798 -40.37 23.56 15.18
C THR A 798 -41.65 24.24 15.73
N SER A 799 -42.74 23.49 15.86
CA SER A 799 -43.99 23.95 16.48
C SER A 799 -44.01 23.74 18.00
N GLY A 800 -42.93 23.25 18.62
CA GLY A 800 -42.84 23.02 20.06
C GLY A 800 -43.44 21.69 20.54
N THR A 801 -43.87 20.81 19.62
CA THR A 801 -44.40 19.50 19.98
C THR A 801 -43.24 18.57 20.35
N MET A 802 -43.34 17.89 21.50
CA MET A 802 -42.34 16.93 21.96
C MET A 802 -42.28 15.69 21.02
N LEU A 803 -41.11 15.33 20.55
CA LEU A 803 -40.86 14.20 19.65
C LEU A 803 -40.25 13.04 20.44
N LYS A 804 -40.80 11.83 20.27
CA LYS A 804 -40.30 10.61 20.92
C LYS A 804 -39.04 10.06 20.25
N ALA A 805 -38.77 10.45 18.99
CA ALA A 805 -37.61 10.06 18.18
C ALA A 805 -37.25 11.18 17.19
N PRO A 806 -36.07 11.17 16.57
CA PRO A 806 -35.72 12.09 15.49
C PRO A 806 -36.73 11.99 14.34
N VAL A 807 -37.21 13.15 13.86
CA VAL A 807 -38.16 13.24 12.75
C VAL A 807 -37.50 14.06 11.64
N LYS A 808 -37.63 13.62 10.40
CA LYS A 808 -37.08 14.29 9.21
C LYS A 808 -37.44 15.79 9.22
N GLY A 809 -36.45 16.63 9.04
CA GLY A 809 -36.54 18.07 9.10
C GLY A 809 -35.86 18.67 10.33
N LEU A 810 -36.19 19.92 10.65
CA LEU A 810 -35.58 20.66 11.75
C LEU A 810 -36.15 20.24 13.09
N ASN A 811 -35.32 19.69 13.98
CA ASN A 811 -35.65 19.33 15.34
C ASN A 811 -34.95 20.29 16.32
N ILE A 812 -35.63 20.65 17.40
CA ILE A 812 -35.08 21.40 18.53
C ILE A 812 -34.70 20.39 19.61
N VAL A 813 -33.44 20.27 19.94
CA VAL A 813 -32.92 19.24 20.84
C VAL A 813 -32.43 19.92 22.12
N LYS A 814 -32.94 19.49 23.28
CA LYS A 814 -32.46 19.91 24.59
C LYS A 814 -31.57 18.84 25.18
N TYR A 815 -30.38 19.22 25.61
CA TYR A 815 -29.38 18.37 26.18
C TYR A 815 -29.34 18.43 27.70
N ALA A 816 -28.73 17.44 28.35
CA ALA A 816 -28.61 17.33 29.80
C ALA A 816 -27.79 18.47 30.44
N ASP A 817 -26.91 19.09 29.70
CA ASP A 817 -26.14 20.30 30.09
C ASP A 817 -26.98 21.59 30.06
N GLY A 818 -28.28 21.48 29.73
CA GLY A 818 -29.22 22.60 29.61
C GLY A 818 -29.14 23.31 28.23
N SER A 819 -28.21 22.98 27.36
CA SER A 819 -28.11 23.57 26.04
C SER A 819 -29.27 23.15 25.14
N VAL A 820 -29.63 24.02 24.18
CA VAL A 820 -30.68 23.77 23.19
C VAL A 820 -30.08 24.01 21.81
N LYS A 821 -30.14 23.01 20.94
CA LYS A 821 -29.61 23.10 19.57
C LYS A 821 -30.69 22.79 18.52
N LYS A 822 -30.56 23.41 17.35
CA LYS A 822 -31.37 23.10 16.17
C LYS A 822 -30.60 22.05 15.34
N VAL A 823 -31.21 20.89 15.19
CA VAL A 823 -30.61 19.75 14.49
C VAL A 823 -31.44 19.42 13.25
N MET A 824 -30.85 19.44 12.08
CA MET A 824 -31.49 19.01 10.84
C MET A 824 -31.37 17.49 10.72
N VAL A 825 -32.48 16.80 10.75
CA VAL A 825 -32.56 15.35 10.53
C VAL A 825 -32.89 15.13 9.05
N LYS A 826 -32.01 14.43 8.35
CA LYS A 826 -32.09 14.15 6.89
C LYS A 826 -33.08 13.05 6.54
#